data_54101eb83b151f31ac5048f7213c3b99
#
_entry.id   54101eb83b151f31ac5048f7213c3b99
#
_cell.length_a   1.000
_cell.length_b   1.000
_cell.length_c   1.000
_cell.angle_alpha   90.00
_cell.angle_beta   90.00
_cell.angle_gamma   90.00
#
_symmetry.space_group_name_H-M   'P 1'
#
loop_
_entity.id
_entity.type
_entity.pdbx_description
1 polymer ?
#
loop_
_entity_poly.entity_id
_entity_poly.type
_entity_poly.pdbx_seq_one_letter_code
_entity_poly.pdbx_strand_id
1 'polypeptide(L)'
;MNVSYQNPGADAWFDGILRDPARFPFRFFYDGEPVRGFSKDEILSSGINRERYDDKETAELCFRKDENLYVTLRCTHYFDFGVTEWTVWFENRGMEDTGVISEAETVLTFPGKYPTLKGILGDHVNAYRPYALDVGAQPRYFESNSGRATHVYFPYFNLEYGDGGVMLAIGWAGTWRADFRYNEAEGVTEYRARSVNNLRAKLRPGERIRTALFVRAPYQVRNEDYATNFWRSWFVHCNLSPMDGSGAPLSPFSTCCLASDTGRTNSDGSISEDHTTWRPTLEKMIAEGVQTDYRWFDAGWYTAPDGHSPQKDWWGTVGTWTLDSAKWPGKTFLESTDFARVHGMKTIMWFEPERVTDPEALAKSWGYDEKWAIRMPGIRQIANNIGNPACFQWTVDRIKKTLMENKVEMYREDNNSDPAVLWRYLDGLAGEDRRGITECRQIDAHYRMWDEIIACTRSYGGCAFVDSCASGGGRNDLESLRRGVPLLRSDADRTSTALRLSMTTAFNRWVPMCGANNKEKPDQLSPTGVLDEYVWRASYLPILNVDSQFVYDPNQDFSLLRWGLSEWKRVSLYLLKDFYVLTPWHTAEETTGFTAYAFFDPDIFEGVLLAFRQEKCREETLSLPLPFAGENERFTLRDEDTGETLDAGRQGITLRFSGPRQARLMWIKAADSASRP
;
A
#
# COMPACT_ATOMS: atom_id res chain seq x y z
N MET A 1 -0.69 24.27 -17.60
CA MET A 1 -1.70 23.52 -18.40
C MET A 1 -2.10 22.33 -17.55
N ASN A 2 -3.36 22.24 -17.14
CA ASN A 2 -3.82 21.00 -16.51
C ASN A 2 -3.59 19.87 -17.52
N VAL A 3 -2.75 18.91 -17.20
CA VAL A 3 -2.54 17.74 -18.03
C VAL A 3 -3.85 16.96 -18.04
N SER A 4 -4.55 16.95 -19.16
CA SER A 4 -5.75 16.13 -19.30
C SER A 4 -5.35 14.71 -19.60
N TYR A 5 -5.79 13.79 -18.77
CA TYR A 5 -5.62 12.33 -18.96
C TYR A 5 -6.84 11.66 -19.61
N GLN A 6 -7.83 12.42 -20.01
CA GLN A 6 -9.04 11.91 -20.67
C GLN A 6 -8.71 11.05 -21.88
N ASN A 7 -9.37 9.91 -22.00
CA ASN A 7 -9.12 8.93 -23.05
C ASN A 7 -10.43 8.44 -23.68
N PRO A 8 -10.93 9.13 -24.73
CA PRO A 8 -12.18 8.75 -25.41
C PRO A 8 -12.18 7.32 -25.97
N GLY A 9 -11.01 6.77 -26.29
CA GLY A 9 -10.88 5.36 -26.70
C GLY A 9 -11.15 4.38 -25.55
N ALA A 10 -10.80 4.76 -24.32
CA ALA A 10 -11.12 3.98 -23.13
C ALA A 10 -12.61 4.07 -22.78
N ASP A 11 -13.24 5.23 -22.92
CA ASP A 11 -14.68 5.43 -22.73
C ASP A 11 -15.46 4.56 -23.72
N ALA A 12 -15.05 4.58 -25.01
CA ALA A 12 -15.67 3.75 -26.03
C ALA A 12 -15.50 2.25 -25.78
N TRP A 13 -14.35 1.84 -25.24
CA TRP A 13 -14.10 0.46 -24.84
C TRP A 13 -15.04 0.02 -23.70
N PHE A 14 -15.16 0.86 -22.65
CA PHE A 14 -16.07 0.60 -21.52
C PHE A 14 -17.53 0.48 -21.98
N ASP A 15 -17.99 1.44 -22.75
CA ASP A 15 -19.33 1.37 -23.36
C ASP A 15 -19.52 0.12 -24.22
N GLY A 16 -18.50 -0.30 -24.93
CA GLY A 16 -18.51 -1.48 -25.79
C GLY A 16 -18.73 -2.78 -25.02
N ILE A 17 -18.05 -2.97 -23.91
CA ILE A 17 -18.20 -4.18 -23.07
C ILE A 17 -19.53 -4.21 -22.32
N LEU A 18 -20.13 -3.05 -22.00
CA LEU A 18 -21.45 -2.99 -21.39
C LEU A 18 -22.58 -3.25 -22.40
N ARG A 19 -22.41 -2.81 -23.67
CA ARG A 19 -23.39 -3.11 -24.76
C ARG A 19 -23.33 -4.56 -25.19
N ASP A 20 -22.14 -5.16 -25.15
CA ASP A 20 -21.90 -6.54 -25.53
C ASP A 20 -21.08 -7.26 -24.45
N PRO A 21 -21.72 -7.74 -23.38
CA PRO A 21 -21.06 -8.41 -22.26
C PRO A 21 -20.34 -9.70 -22.64
N ALA A 22 -20.62 -10.30 -23.80
CA ALA A 22 -19.87 -11.43 -24.33
C ALA A 22 -18.38 -11.05 -24.62
N ARG A 23 -18.10 -9.76 -24.80
CA ARG A 23 -16.73 -9.21 -24.99
C ARG A 23 -16.06 -8.84 -23.68
N PHE A 24 -16.70 -9.03 -22.54
CA PHE A 24 -16.10 -8.70 -21.25
C PHE A 24 -14.82 -9.54 -21.05
N PRO A 25 -13.70 -8.94 -20.65
CA PRO A 25 -12.39 -9.59 -20.61
C PRO A 25 -12.23 -10.52 -19.42
N PHE A 26 -13.16 -11.45 -19.24
CA PHE A 26 -13.17 -12.41 -18.15
C PHE A 26 -13.54 -13.81 -18.62
N ARG A 27 -12.90 -14.82 -18.05
CA ARG A 27 -13.24 -16.23 -18.27
C ARG A 27 -13.09 -17.05 -17.00
N PHE A 28 -13.78 -18.17 -16.95
CA PHE A 28 -13.62 -19.22 -15.95
C PHE A 28 -14.02 -20.56 -16.54
N PHE A 29 -13.70 -21.66 -15.86
CA PHE A 29 -14.24 -22.96 -16.21
C PHE A 29 -15.35 -23.34 -15.26
N TYR A 30 -16.42 -23.92 -15.79
CA TYR A 30 -17.54 -24.43 -15.04
C TYR A 30 -17.78 -25.90 -15.42
N ASP A 31 -17.57 -26.82 -14.46
CA ASP A 31 -17.51 -28.28 -14.70
C ASP A 31 -16.55 -28.69 -15.85
N GLY A 32 -15.46 -27.95 -15.97
CA GLY A 32 -14.44 -28.19 -17.00
C GLY A 32 -14.74 -27.54 -18.36
N GLU A 33 -15.92 -26.96 -18.56
CA GLU A 33 -16.26 -26.23 -19.77
C GLU A 33 -15.90 -24.76 -19.68
N PRO A 34 -15.27 -24.15 -20.70
CA PRO A 34 -14.86 -22.76 -20.67
C PRO A 34 -16.06 -21.82 -20.83
N VAL A 35 -16.17 -20.85 -19.91
CA VAL A 35 -17.12 -19.74 -20.00
C VAL A 35 -16.34 -18.46 -20.28
N ARG A 36 -16.63 -17.76 -21.38
CA ARG A 36 -15.96 -16.52 -21.79
C ARG A 36 -16.97 -15.41 -21.99
N GLY A 37 -16.77 -14.31 -21.28
CA GLY A 37 -17.73 -13.23 -21.25
C GLY A 37 -19.11 -13.73 -20.80
N PHE A 38 -20.16 -13.02 -21.17
CA PHE A 38 -21.51 -13.34 -20.74
C PHE A 38 -22.50 -13.12 -21.90
N SER A 39 -23.33 -14.11 -22.20
CA SER A 39 -24.38 -13.98 -23.21
C SER A 39 -25.46 -13.00 -22.75
N LYS A 40 -26.02 -12.22 -23.68
CA LYS A 40 -27.14 -11.31 -23.36
C LYS A 40 -28.37 -12.06 -22.85
N ASP A 41 -28.57 -13.29 -23.31
CA ASP A 41 -29.71 -14.12 -22.91
C ASP A 41 -29.58 -14.66 -21.48
N GLU A 42 -28.36 -14.63 -20.91
CA GLU A 42 -28.09 -15.02 -19.51
C GLU A 42 -28.25 -13.84 -18.52
N ILE A 43 -28.37 -12.59 -19.03
CA ILE A 43 -28.55 -11.40 -18.18
C ILE A 43 -29.97 -11.41 -17.63
N LEU A 44 -30.11 -11.30 -16.32
CA LEU A 44 -31.40 -11.13 -15.68
C LEU A 44 -32.01 -9.79 -16.10
N SER A 45 -33.30 -9.76 -16.38
CA SER A 45 -34.05 -8.54 -16.79
C SER A 45 -33.99 -7.40 -15.76
N SER A 46 -33.67 -7.70 -14.51
CA SER A 46 -33.38 -6.75 -13.41
C SER A 46 -31.92 -6.58 -13.12
N GLY A 47 -31.01 -7.16 -13.91
CA GLY A 47 -29.60 -7.37 -13.58
C GLY A 47 -28.62 -6.40 -14.19
N ILE A 48 -29.05 -5.29 -14.80
CA ILE A 48 -28.18 -4.20 -15.23
C ILE A 48 -28.54 -2.96 -14.43
N ASN A 49 -27.69 -2.65 -13.46
CA ASN A 49 -27.77 -1.40 -12.73
C ASN A 49 -26.58 -0.52 -13.13
N ARG A 50 -26.85 0.71 -13.59
CA ARG A 50 -25.84 1.69 -13.98
C ARG A 50 -26.12 2.98 -13.23
N GLU A 51 -25.07 3.49 -12.58
CA GLU A 51 -25.11 4.77 -11.88
C GLU A 51 -24.00 5.66 -12.42
N ARG A 52 -24.38 6.79 -12.99
CA ARG A 52 -23.46 7.75 -13.58
C ARG A 52 -23.33 8.98 -12.69
N TYR A 53 -22.09 9.32 -12.40
CA TYR A 53 -21.66 10.52 -11.68
C TYR A 53 -20.89 11.44 -12.64
N ASP A 54 -20.51 12.61 -12.18
CA ASP A 54 -19.77 13.56 -13.02
C ASP A 54 -18.37 13.04 -13.40
N ASP A 55 -17.70 12.35 -12.48
CA ASP A 55 -16.31 11.85 -12.63
C ASP A 55 -16.21 10.38 -13.04
N LYS A 56 -17.28 9.60 -12.85
CA LYS A 56 -17.27 8.15 -13.06
C LYS A 56 -18.64 7.56 -13.36
N GLU A 57 -18.61 6.33 -13.84
CA GLU A 57 -19.81 5.48 -13.95
C GLU A 57 -19.55 4.13 -13.29
N THR A 58 -20.50 3.65 -12.49
CA THR A 58 -20.52 2.29 -11.95
C THR A 58 -21.54 1.45 -12.69
N ALA A 59 -21.23 0.19 -12.89
CA ALA A 59 -22.19 -0.76 -13.48
C ALA A 59 -22.12 -2.11 -12.74
N GLU A 60 -23.29 -2.66 -12.46
CA GLU A 60 -23.47 -4.02 -11.94
C GLU A 60 -24.32 -4.82 -12.90
N LEU A 61 -23.79 -5.95 -13.37
CA LEU A 61 -24.47 -6.88 -14.28
C LEU A 61 -24.55 -8.24 -13.63
N CYS A 62 -25.75 -8.80 -13.47
CA CYS A 62 -25.96 -10.11 -12.89
C CYS A 62 -26.39 -11.12 -13.98
N PHE A 63 -25.68 -12.22 -14.04
CA PHE A 63 -25.89 -13.32 -14.98
C PHE A 63 -26.34 -14.56 -14.21
N ARG A 64 -27.29 -15.30 -14.77
CA ARG A 64 -27.69 -16.61 -14.27
C ARG A 64 -27.06 -17.69 -15.15
N LYS A 65 -26.10 -18.45 -14.60
CA LYS A 65 -25.46 -19.54 -15.35
C LYS A 65 -26.31 -20.79 -15.39
N ASP A 66 -26.89 -21.15 -14.25
CA ASP A 66 -27.83 -22.26 -14.10
C ASP A 66 -28.77 -21.99 -12.90
N GLU A 67 -29.42 -23.03 -12.38
CA GLU A 67 -30.37 -22.89 -11.26
C GLU A 67 -29.68 -22.47 -9.94
N ASN A 68 -28.39 -22.80 -9.79
CA ASN A 68 -27.61 -22.56 -8.57
C ASN A 68 -26.65 -21.38 -8.71
N LEU A 69 -25.89 -21.28 -9.85
CA LEU A 69 -24.84 -20.30 -10.01
C LEU A 69 -25.30 -18.98 -10.63
N TYR A 70 -25.09 -17.91 -9.86
CA TYR A 70 -25.21 -16.52 -10.32
C TYR A 70 -23.82 -15.88 -10.33
N VAL A 71 -23.53 -15.14 -11.41
CA VAL A 71 -22.26 -14.42 -11.58
C VAL A 71 -22.58 -12.93 -11.70
N THR A 72 -21.97 -12.12 -10.82
CA THR A 72 -22.18 -10.68 -10.82
C THR A 72 -20.88 -9.98 -11.14
N LEU A 73 -20.89 -9.18 -12.20
CA LEU A 73 -19.83 -8.27 -12.56
C LEU A 73 -20.10 -6.92 -11.92
N ARG A 74 -19.11 -6.38 -11.22
CA ARG A 74 -19.10 -4.99 -10.75
C ARG A 74 -17.93 -4.26 -11.38
N CYS A 75 -18.20 -3.15 -12.04
CA CYS A 75 -17.16 -2.34 -12.68
C CYS A 75 -17.39 -0.85 -12.43
N THR A 76 -16.27 -0.12 -12.43
CA THR A 76 -16.24 1.35 -12.34
C THR A 76 -15.35 1.88 -13.45
N HIS A 77 -15.80 2.94 -14.12
CA HIS A 77 -15.03 3.65 -15.13
C HIS A 77 -14.90 5.11 -14.73
N TYR A 78 -13.65 5.62 -14.71
CA TYR A 78 -13.30 6.99 -14.33
C TYR A 78 -13.04 7.82 -15.58
N PHE A 79 -13.90 8.79 -15.88
CA PHE A 79 -13.89 9.56 -17.14
C PHE A 79 -12.64 10.42 -17.29
N ASP A 80 -12.20 11.06 -16.22
CA ASP A 80 -11.05 11.97 -16.27
C ASP A 80 -9.72 11.28 -16.61
N PHE A 81 -9.67 9.95 -16.40
CA PHE A 81 -8.48 9.14 -16.60
C PHE A 81 -8.66 8.03 -17.66
N GLY A 82 -9.88 7.70 -18.06
CA GLY A 82 -10.15 6.53 -18.90
C GLY A 82 -9.79 5.20 -18.22
N VAL A 83 -9.76 5.16 -16.91
CA VAL A 83 -9.44 3.96 -16.13
C VAL A 83 -10.69 3.15 -15.88
N THR A 84 -10.60 1.85 -16.10
CA THR A 84 -11.68 0.89 -15.78
C THR A 84 -11.18 -0.14 -14.79
N GLU A 85 -11.98 -0.41 -13.76
CA GLU A 85 -11.75 -1.46 -12.78
C GLU A 85 -12.96 -2.38 -12.65
N TRP A 86 -12.73 -3.63 -12.25
CA TRP A 86 -13.83 -4.59 -12.06
C TRP A 86 -13.48 -5.71 -11.10
N THR A 87 -14.54 -6.30 -10.50
CA THR A 87 -14.53 -7.55 -9.74
C THR A 87 -15.62 -8.46 -10.27
N VAL A 88 -15.44 -9.77 -10.17
CA VAL A 88 -16.46 -10.77 -10.51
C VAL A 88 -16.80 -11.58 -9.27
N TRP A 89 -18.09 -11.69 -9.01
CA TRP A 89 -18.67 -12.42 -7.88
C TRP A 89 -19.36 -13.66 -8.36
N PHE A 90 -19.16 -14.77 -7.66
CA PHE A 90 -19.85 -16.03 -7.84
C PHE A 90 -20.69 -16.29 -6.60
N GLU A 91 -21.97 -16.56 -6.78
CA GLU A 91 -22.92 -16.76 -5.68
C GLU A 91 -23.82 -17.96 -5.97
N ASN A 92 -23.95 -18.85 -5.01
CA ASN A 92 -24.95 -19.90 -5.07
C ASN A 92 -26.27 -19.40 -4.46
N ARG A 93 -27.27 -19.14 -5.32
CA ARG A 93 -28.62 -18.75 -4.91
C ARG A 93 -29.64 -19.91 -4.98
N GLY A 94 -29.16 -21.09 -5.35
CA GLY A 94 -30.00 -22.28 -5.43
C GLY A 94 -30.03 -23.08 -4.12
N MET A 95 -30.56 -24.30 -4.26
CA MET A 95 -30.75 -25.22 -3.10
C MET A 95 -29.75 -26.37 -3.09
N GLU A 96 -28.95 -26.53 -4.15
CA GLU A 96 -27.91 -27.56 -4.29
C GLU A 96 -26.55 -26.91 -4.51
N ASP A 97 -25.47 -27.70 -4.36
CA ASP A 97 -24.12 -27.21 -4.68
C ASP A 97 -24.03 -26.84 -6.16
N THR A 98 -23.24 -25.80 -6.47
CA THR A 98 -22.95 -25.44 -7.87
C THR A 98 -22.08 -26.50 -8.53
N GLY A 99 -21.94 -26.43 -9.85
CA GLY A 99 -20.83 -27.06 -10.55
C GLY A 99 -19.48 -26.49 -10.09
N VAL A 100 -18.40 -27.11 -10.53
CA VAL A 100 -17.02 -26.73 -10.15
C VAL A 100 -16.59 -25.46 -10.90
N ILE A 101 -16.33 -24.38 -10.18
CA ILE A 101 -15.73 -23.14 -10.68
C ILE A 101 -14.20 -23.28 -10.57
N SER A 102 -13.48 -23.04 -11.67
CA SER A 102 -12.02 -23.02 -11.65
C SER A 102 -11.44 -22.02 -12.64
N GLU A 103 -10.16 -21.69 -12.48
CA GLU A 103 -9.39 -20.79 -13.36
C GLU A 103 -10.12 -19.48 -13.69
N ALA A 104 -10.69 -18.82 -12.66
CA ALA A 104 -11.33 -17.54 -12.82
C ALA A 104 -10.28 -16.43 -13.07
N GLU A 105 -10.23 -15.90 -14.28
CA GLU A 105 -9.18 -14.97 -14.69
C GLU A 105 -9.67 -13.87 -15.64
N THR A 106 -9.01 -12.71 -15.54
CA THR A 106 -9.11 -11.64 -16.53
C THR A 106 -8.18 -11.95 -17.71
N VAL A 107 -8.65 -11.70 -18.94
CA VAL A 107 -7.86 -11.86 -20.17
C VAL A 107 -7.99 -10.61 -21.02
N LEU A 108 -6.89 -9.90 -21.21
CA LEU A 108 -6.80 -8.72 -22.08
C LEU A 108 -5.82 -8.97 -23.20
N THR A 109 -6.07 -8.38 -24.36
CA THR A 109 -5.15 -8.40 -25.50
C THR A 109 -4.78 -6.98 -25.91
N PHE A 110 -3.51 -6.78 -26.23
CA PHE A 110 -2.95 -5.49 -26.63
C PHE A 110 -2.24 -5.63 -27.97
N PRO A 111 -2.41 -4.68 -28.90
CA PRO A 111 -1.74 -4.72 -30.19
C PRO A 111 -0.23 -4.45 -30.03
N GLY A 112 0.55 -4.89 -30.99
CA GLY A 112 1.98 -4.58 -31.05
C GLY A 112 2.87 -5.77 -30.78
N LYS A 113 4.01 -5.75 -31.45
CA LYS A 113 5.04 -6.79 -31.40
C LYS A 113 6.07 -6.43 -30.34
N TYR A 114 6.36 -7.36 -29.43
CA TYR A 114 7.37 -7.25 -28.39
C TYR A 114 7.26 -5.96 -27.53
N PRO A 115 6.14 -5.76 -26.85
CA PRO A 115 6.01 -4.61 -25.95
C PRO A 115 6.98 -4.74 -24.79
N THR A 116 7.31 -3.59 -24.19
CA THR A 116 8.15 -3.54 -22.99
C THR A 116 7.27 -3.58 -21.75
N LEU A 117 7.51 -4.56 -20.89
CA LEU A 117 6.85 -4.70 -19.59
C LEU A 117 7.75 -4.15 -18.50
N LYS A 118 7.26 -3.15 -17.77
CA LYS A 118 7.94 -2.51 -16.65
C LYS A 118 7.17 -2.73 -15.35
N GLY A 119 7.88 -2.77 -14.24
CA GLY A 119 7.31 -2.91 -12.90
C GLY A 119 8.40 -2.90 -11.84
N ILE A 120 8.01 -3.25 -10.63
CA ILE A 120 8.92 -3.47 -9.50
C ILE A 120 8.71 -4.86 -8.91
N LEU A 121 9.75 -5.40 -8.28
CA LEU A 121 9.66 -6.61 -7.48
C LEU A 121 9.06 -6.29 -6.11
N GLY A 122 8.83 -7.31 -5.29
CA GLY A 122 8.25 -7.13 -3.96
C GLY A 122 9.24 -6.61 -2.90
N ASP A 123 8.75 -6.46 -1.69
CA ASP A 123 9.47 -5.87 -0.57
C ASP A 123 10.59 -6.77 -0.04
N HIS A 124 10.23 -7.97 0.41
CA HIS A 124 11.02 -8.73 1.39
C HIS A 124 12.45 -9.11 0.94
N VAL A 125 12.60 -9.59 -0.29
CA VAL A 125 13.89 -10.05 -0.81
C VAL A 125 14.51 -9.04 -1.76
N ASN A 126 13.69 -8.30 -2.47
CA ASN A 126 14.08 -7.54 -3.64
C ASN A 126 14.02 -6.02 -3.45
N ALA A 127 13.60 -5.55 -2.28
CA ALA A 127 13.55 -4.13 -1.90
C ALA A 127 12.99 -3.23 -3.03
N TYR A 128 11.91 -3.68 -3.69
CA TYR A 128 11.24 -2.99 -4.79
C TYR A 128 12.10 -2.76 -6.03
N ARG A 129 13.07 -3.63 -6.31
CA ARG A 129 13.92 -3.54 -7.49
C ARG A 129 13.10 -3.39 -8.77
N PRO A 130 13.33 -2.34 -9.59
CA PRO A 130 12.62 -2.17 -10.85
C PRO A 130 13.10 -3.15 -11.92
N TYR A 131 12.23 -3.44 -12.88
CA TYR A 131 12.56 -4.21 -14.07
C TYR A 131 11.94 -3.61 -15.33
N ALA A 132 12.59 -3.87 -16.47
CA ALA A 132 12.06 -3.64 -17.81
C ALA A 132 12.39 -4.88 -18.67
N LEU A 133 11.38 -5.51 -19.26
CA LEU A 133 11.49 -6.80 -19.95
C LEU A 133 10.72 -6.74 -21.27
N ASP A 134 11.30 -7.29 -22.34
CA ASP A 134 10.57 -7.52 -23.58
C ASP A 134 9.66 -8.73 -23.43
N VAL A 135 8.41 -8.58 -23.86
CA VAL A 135 7.43 -9.68 -23.88
C VAL A 135 7.51 -10.38 -25.24
N GLY A 136 8.05 -11.58 -25.24
CA GLY A 136 8.16 -12.44 -26.44
C GLY A 136 7.15 -13.61 -26.43
N ALA A 137 7.38 -14.58 -27.32
CA ALA A 137 6.57 -15.80 -27.40
C ALA A 137 6.65 -16.68 -26.14
N GLN A 138 7.77 -16.61 -25.41
CA GLN A 138 7.89 -17.26 -24.11
C GLN A 138 7.16 -16.45 -23.05
N PRO A 139 6.25 -17.06 -22.28
CA PRO A 139 5.50 -16.35 -21.24
C PRO A 139 6.42 -15.74 -20.17
N ARG A 140 6.10 -14.53 -19.74
CA ARG A 140 6.60 -13.93 -18.50
C ARG A 140 5.50 -14.03 -17.47
N TYR A 141 5.83 -14.52 -16.30
CA TYR A 141 4.84 -14.60 -15.22
C TYR A 141 5.38 -14.05 -13.91
N PHE A 142 4.46 -13.53 -13.12
CA PHE A 142 4.67 -12.99 -11.79
C PHE A 142 3.59 -13.57 -10.90
N GLU A 143 3.93 -13.95 -9.66
CA GLU A 143 2.96 -14.53 -8.75
C GLU A 143 3.31 -14.28 -7.29
N SER A 144 2.30 -14.27 -6.43
CA SER A 144 2.44 -14.40 -4.99
C SER A 144 1.70 -15.65 -4.52
N ASN A 145 2.35 -16.47 -3.71
CA ASN A 145 1.83 -17.73 -3.20
C ASN A 145 1.81 -17.83 -1.68
N SER A 146 2.23 -16.77 -0.99
CA SER A 146 2.38 -16.77 0.48
C SER A 146 1.12 -16.31 1.23
N GLY A 147 0.22 -15.56 0.56
CA GLY A 147 -0.88 -14.84 1.21
C GLY A 147 -0.49 -13.43 1.67
N ARG A 148 0.70 -12.97 1.24
CA ARG A 148 1.16 -11.57 1.29
C ARG A 148 1.43 -11.11 -0.13
N ALA A 149 0.54 -10.27 -0.66
CA ALA A 149 0.42 -9.99 -2.09
C ALA A 149 1.66 -9.35 -2.72
N THR A 150 2.41 -8.54 -1.96
CA THR A 150 3.57 -7.75 -2.44
C THR A 150 4.91 -8.17 -1.84
N HIS A 151 4.99 -9.40 -1.31
CA HIS A 151 6.19 -9.89 -0.62
C HIS A 151 7.33 -10.22 -1.58
N VAL A 152 7.05 -10.91 -2.71
CA VAL A 152 8.07 -11.34 -3.69
C VAL A 152 7.97 -10.56 -4.99
N TYR A 153 6.80 -10.39 -5.51
CA TYR A 153 6.48 -9.61 -6.71
C TYR A 153 5.44 -8.55 -6.38
N PHE A 154 5.42 -7.48 -7.19
CA PHE A 154 4.47 -6.40 -7.02
C PHE A 154 3.37 -6.49 -8.10
N PRO A 155 2.07 -6.45 -7.74
CA PRO A 155 0.97 -6.73 -8.68
C PRO A 155 0.55 -5.52 -9.53
N TYR A 156 1.48 -4.63 -9.88
CA TYR A 156 1.28 -3.47 -10.73
C TYR A 156 2.26 -3.52 -11.91
N PHE A 157 1.77 -3.27 -13.10
CA PHE A 157 2.50 -3.45 -14.34
C PHE A 157 2.27 -2.27 -15.28
N ASN A 158 3.32 -1.85 -15.98
CA ASN A 158 3.23 -0.94 -17.12
C ASN A 158 3.64 -1.70 -18.38
N LEU A 159 2.69 -1.93 -19.30
CA LEU A 159 2.94 -2.54 -20.59
C LEU A 159 2.95 -1.44 -21.66
N GLU A 160 4.14 -1.08 -22.15
CA GLU A 160 4.34 -0.10 -23.22
C GLU A 160 4.24 -0.75 -24.59
N TYR A 161 3.38 -0.22 -25.45
CA TYR A 161 3.21 -0.65 -26.83
C TYR A 161 2.74 0.51 -27.72
N GLY A 162 3.12 0.50 -29.00
CA GLY A 162 2.80 1.61 -29.91
C GLY A 162 3.33 2.94 -29.41
N ASP A 163 2.50 3.95 -29.46
CA ASP A 163 2.81 5.32 -29.01
C ASP A 163 2.38 5.59 -27.56
N GLY A 164 1.90 4.58 -26.84
CA GLY A 164 1.40 4.67 -25.46
C GLY A 164 1.65 3.41 -24.68
N GLY A 165 0.63 2.99 -23.92
CA GLY A 165 0.68 1.79 -23.11
C GLY A 165 -0.56 1.62 -22.21
N VAL A 166 -0.43 0.72 -21.26
CA VAL A 166 -1.48 0.46 -20.25
C VAL A 166 -0.85 0.14 -18.90
N MET A 167 -1.34 0.80 -17.86
CA MET A 167 -1.09 0.37 -16.50
C MET A 167 -2.12 -0.69 -16.13
N LEU A 168 -1.65 -1.77 -15.48
CA LEU A 168 -2.45 -2.92 -15.05
C LEU A 168 -2.19 -3.17 -13.58
N ALA A 169 -3.23 -3.48 -12.81
CA ALA A 169 -3.07 -3.84 -11.41
C ALA A 169 -4.01 -4.96 -10.98
N ILE A 170 -3.57 -5.72 -9.97
CA ILE A 170 -4.34 -6.75 -9.29
C ILE A 170 -4.47 -6.32 -7.82
N GLY A 171 -5.69 -5.97 -7.39
CA GLY A 171 -6.02 -5.65 -6.00
C GLY A 171 -6.51 -6.89 -5.27
N TRP A 172 -5.59 -7.58 -4.59
CA TRP A 172 -5.88 -8.77 -3.82
C TRP A 172 -4.81 -9.03 -2.77
N ALA A 173 -5.17 -9.05 -1.50
CA ALA A 173 -4.22 -9.22 -0.40
C ALA A 173 -3.69 -10.66 -0.24
N GLY A 174 -4.24 -11.62 -1.00
CA GLY A 174 -3.90 -13.04 -0.98
C GLY A 174 -2.94 -13.48 -2.08
N THR A 175 -3.18 -14.67 -2.65
CA THR A 175 -2.38 -15.23 -3.74
C THR A 175 -2.89 -14.73 -5.09
N TRP A 176 -1.98 -14.44 -6.00
CA TRP A 176 -2.32 -13.97 -7.35
C TRP A 176 -1.27 -14.39 -8.36
N ARG A 177 -1.64 -14.36 -9.65
CA ARG A 177 -0.73 -14.58 -10.78
C ARG A 177 -1.09 -13.69 -11.96
N ALA A 178 -0.06 -13.17 -12.65
CA ALA A 178 -0.15 -12.46 -13.92
C ALA A 178 0.78 -13.13 -14.94
N ASP A 179 0.28 -13.41 -16.13
CA ASP A 179 1.02 -13.96 -17.26
C ASP A 179 0.96 -12.98 -18.43
N PHE A 180 2.10 -12.77 -19.10
CA PHE A 180 2.25 -11.96 -20.31
C PHE A 180 2.88 -12.80 -21.40
N ARG A 181 2.27 -12.84 -22.59
CA ARG A 181 2.76 -13.62 -23.73
C ARG A 181 2.43 -12.93 -25.05
N TYR A 182 3.41 -12.82 -25.94
CA TYR A 182 3.15 -12.42 -27.30
C TYR A 182 2.63 -13.62 -28.11
N ASN A 183 1.45 -13.46 -28.74
CA ASN A 183 0.86 -14.44 -29.64
C ASN A 183 1.23 -14.04 -31.10
N GLU A 184 2.18 -14.75 -31.69
CA GLU A 184 2.66 -14.46 -33.06
C GLU A 184 1.58 -14.65 -34.13
N ALA A 185 0.66 -15.58 -33.94
CA ALA A 185 -0.38 -15.88 -34.91
C ALA A 185 -1.43 -14.78 -35.03
N GLU A 186 -1.71 -14.11 -33.91
CA GLU A 186 -2.69 -13.03 -33.79
C GLU A 186 -2.05 -11.64 -33.80
N GLY A 187 -0.73 -11.54 -33.63
CA GLY A 187 0.01 -10.28 -33.58
C GLY A 187 -0.31 -9.42 -32.36
N VAL A 188 -0.70 -10.04 -31.26
CA VAL A 188 -1.11 -9.36 -30.00
C VAL A 188 -0.34 -9.89 -28.80
N THR A 189 -0.21 -9.05 -27.79
CA THR A 189 0.23 -9.49 -26.46
C THR A 189 -0.98 -9.79 -25.59
N GLU A 190 -1.04 -11.01 -25.08
CA GLU A 190 -2.05 -11.46 -24.15
C GLU A 190 -1.57 -11.23 -22.70
N TYR A 191 -2.41 -10.61 -21.88
CA TYR A 191 -2.30 -10.54 -20.43
C TYR A 191 -3.38 -11.40 -19.81
N ARG A 192 -2.99 -12.26 -18.87
CA ARG A 192 -3.90 -13.04 -18.03
C ARG A 192 -3.60 -12.76 -16.58
N ALA A 193 -4.64 -12.54 -15.78
CA ALA A 193 -4.48 -12.32 -14.36
C ALA A 193 -5.58 -13.03 -13.56
N ARG A 194 -5.18 -13.60 -12.44
CA ARG A 194 -6.08 -14.25 -11.49
C ARG A 194 -5.70 -14.00 -10.05
N SER A 195 -6.67 -14.04 -9.17
CA SER A 195 -6.52 -14.25 -7.73
C SER A 195 -6.80 -15.70 -7.39
N VAL A 196 -6.36 -16.12 -6.19
CA VAL A 196 -6.55 -17.51 -5.71
C VAL A 196 -5.99 -18.53 -6.68
N ASN A 197 -4.67 -18.69 -6.65
CA ASN A 197 -3.90 -19.43 -7.67
C ASN A 197 -4.35 -20.87 -7.90
N ASN A 198 -5.05 -21.48 -6.94
CA ASN A 198 -5.50 -22.88 -7.01
C ASN A 198 -7.03 -23.02 -6.93
N LEU A 199 -7.79 -22.00 -7.30
CA LEU A 199 -9.26 -22.03 -7.24
C LEU A 199 -9.82 -23.24 -8.02
N ARG A 200 -10.53 -24.09 -7.31
CA ARG A 200 -11.35 -25.18 -7.80
C ARG A 200 -12.44 -25.46 -6.78
N ALA A 201 -13.61 -24.89 -6.94
CA ALA A 201 -14.59 -24.86 -5.90
C ALA A 201 -16.03 -25.03 -6.38
N LYS A 202 -16.79 -25.87 -5.66
CA LYS A 202 -18.25 -25.84 -5.63
C LYS A 202 -18.71 -24.90 -4.52
N LEU A 203 -19.69 -24.08 -4.79
CA LEU A 203 -20.32 -23.24 -3.78
C LEU A 203 -21.55 -23.96 -3.23
N ARG A 204 -21.62 -24.07 -1.93
CA ARG A 204 -22.83 -24.57 -1.22
C ARG A 204 -23.95 -23.53 -1.26
N PRO A 205 -25.22 -23.91 -1.06
CA PRO A 205 -26.31 -22.93 -0.99
C PRO A 205 -26.01 -21.74 -0.06
N GLY A 206 -26.18 -20.52 -0.59
CA GLY A 206 -25.90 -19.28 0.11
C GLY A 206 -24.42 -18.86 0.18
N GLU A 207 -23.48 -19.66 -0.33
CA GLU A 207 -22.06 -19.25 -0.39
C GLU A 207 -21.81 -18.28 -1.54
N ARG A 208 -20.87 -17.36 -1.27
CA ARG A 208 -20.40 -16.38 -2.23
C ARG A 208 -18.87 -16.22 -2.14
N ILE A 209 -18.24 -16.09 -3.30
CA ILE A 209 -16.81 -15.76 -3.44
C ILE A 209 -16.63 -14.68 -4.51
N ARG A 210 -15.46 -14.05 -4.54
CA ARG A 210 -15.12 -13.07 -5.59
C ARG A 210 -13.68 -13.21 -6.08
N THR A 211 -13.43 -12.59 -7.22
CA THR A 211 -12.06 -12.39 -7.75
C THR A 211 -11.39 -11.17 -7.12
N ALA A 212 -10.12 -10.96 -7.44
CA ALA A 212 -9.43 -9.69 -7.24
C ALA A 212 -10.17 -8.51 -7.91
N LEU A 213 -9.84 -7.31 -7.47
CA LEU A 213 -10.04 -6.09 -8.25
C LEU A 213 -8.99 -6.05 -9.38
N PHE A 214 -9.45 -6.03 -10.63
CA PHE A 214 -8.58 -5.86 -11.79
C PHE A 214 -8.71 -4.43 -12.31
N VAL A 215 -7.59 -3.84 -12.73
CA VAL A 215 -7.53 -2.47 -13.25
C VAL A 215 -6.88 -2.43 -14.61
N ARG A 216 -7.50 -1.68 -15.53
CA ARG A 216 -6.99 -1.32 -16.85
C ARG A 216 -6.96 0.19 -16.98
N ALA A 217 -5.78 0.77 -17.12
CA ALA A 217 -5.55 2.21 -17.20
C ALA A 217 -4.70 2.54 -18.44
N PRO A 218 -5.31 2.69 -19.65
CA PRO A 218 -4.59 2.96 -20.89
C PRO A 218 -4.16 4.42 -20.99
N TYR A 219 -2.98 4.66 -21.55
CA TYR A 219 -2.45 5.99 -21.79
C TYR A 219 -1.89 6.13 -23.22
N GLN A 220 -1.79 7.36 -23.73
CA GLN A 220 -1.54 7.62 -25.16
C GLN A 220 -0.14 8.16 -25.47
N VAL A 221 0.70 8.41 -24.48
CA VAL A 221 2.04 8.97 -24.65
C VAL A 221 3.08 8.01 -24.11
N ARG A 222 3.87 7.40 -24.98
CA ARG A 222 4.95 6.47 -24.58
C ARG A 222 6.12 7.24 -23.96
N ASN A 223 5.93 7.60 -22.70
CA ASN A 223 6.91 8.27 -21.87
C ASN A 223 6.74 7.76 -20.43
N GLU A 224 7.83 7.37 -19.79
CA GLU A 224 7.79 6.77 -18.44
C GLU A 224 7.31 7.76 -17.38
N ASP A 225 7.74 9.04 -17.46
CA ASP A 225 7.30 10.07 -16.51
C ASP A 225 5.82 10.39 -16.71
N TYR A 226 5.34 10.43 -17.96
CA TYR A 226 3.92 10.60 -18.24
C TYR A 226 3.10 9.43 -17.66
N ALA A 227 3.50 8.18 -17.92
CA ALA A 227 2.81 7.00 -17.41
C ALA A 227 2.81 6.95 -15.87
N THR A 228 3.96 7.29 -15.26
CA THR A 228 4.09 7.39 -13.80
C THR A 228 3.12 8.43 -13.23
N ASN A 229 3.09 9.65 -13.78
CA ASN A 229 2.30 10.73 -13.23
C ASN A 229 0.80 10.60 -13.55
N PHE A 230 0.46 10.01 -14.67
CA PHE A 230 -0.91 9.55 -14.96
C PHE A 230 -1.41 8.55 -13.89
N TRP A 231 -0.62 7.50 -13.60
CA TRP A 231 -0.96 6.51 -12.59
C TRP A 231 -1.05 7.12 -11.19
N ARG A 232 -0.06 7.94 -10.79
CA ARG A 232 -0.04 8.62 -9.49
C ARG A 232 -1.23 9.54 -9.30
N SER A 233 -1.56 10.33 -10.33
CA SER A 233 -2.70 11.24 -10.29
C SER A 233 -4.01 10.47 -10.10
N TRP A 234 -4.24 9.42 -10.90
CA TRP A 234 -5.40 8.55 -10.71
C TRP A 234 -5.42 7.91 -9.31
N PHE A 235 -4.29 7.41 -8.84
CA PHE A 235 -4.18 6.76 -7.52
C PHE A 235 -4.56 7.73 -6.39
N VAL A 236 -4.05 8.94 -6.41
CA VAL A 236 -4.33 9.98 -5.40
C VAL A 236 -5.80 10.38 -5.42
N HIS A 237 -6.38 10.63 -6.61
CA HIS A 237 -7.74 11.17 -6.73
C HIS A 237 -8.83 10.10 -6.61
N CYS A 238 -8.57 8.88 -7.06
CA CYS A 238 -9.59 7.84 -7.18
C CYS A 238 -9.41 6.66 -6.22
N ASN A 239 -8.17 6.34 -5.79
CA ASN A 239 -7.91 5.16 -4.96
C ASN A 239 -7.70 5.48 -3.47
N LEU A 240 -7.06 6.61 -3.11
CA LEU A 240 -6.85 6.95 -1.71
C LEU A 240 -8.13 7.39 -1.02
N SER A 241 -8.33 6.89 0.20
CA SER A 241 -9.42 7.34 1.05
C SER A 241 -9.23 8.80 1.47
N PRO A 242 -10.30 9.60 1.57
CA PRO A 242 -10.23 10.91 2.18
C PRO A 242 -9.98 10.80 3.69
N MET A 243 -9.10 11.65 4.21
CA MET A 243 -8.64 11.62 5.61
C MET A 243 -9.76 11.86 6.63
N ASP A 244 -10.68 12.75 6.31
CA ASP A 244 -11.75 13.19 7.22
C ASP A 244 -13.15 12.74 6.76
N GLY A 245 -13.23 12.00 5.65
CA GLY A 245 -14.49 11.61 5.04
C GLY A 245 -15.20 12.74 4.30
N SER A 246 -14.57 13.90 4.11
CA SER A 246 -15.13 15.03 3.35
C SER A 246 -15.02 14.88 1.84
N GLY A 247 -14.25 13.90 1.36
CA GLY A 247 -13.88 13.73 -0.03
C GLY A 247 -12.58 14.41 -0.43
N ALA A 248 -11.93 15.12 0.50
CA ALA A 248 -10.60 15.68 0.25
C ALA A 248 -9.55 14.57 0.19
N PRO A 249 -8.53 14.68 -0.66
CA PRO A 249 -7.40 13.76 -0.68
C PRO A 249 -6.67 13.72 0.65
N LEU A 250 -6.08 12.56 0.98
CA LEU A 250 -5.19 12.44 2.14
C LEU A 250 -4.06 13.46 2.06
N SER A 251 -3.82 14.15 3.18
CA SER A 251 -2.67 15.03 3.31
C SER A 251 -1.48 14.27 3.91
N PRO A 252 -0.24 14.64 3.57
CA PRO A 252 0.95 14.14 4.23
C PRO A 252 0.92 14.38 5.74
N PHE A 253 1.50 13.45 6.51
CA PHE A 253 1.56 13.53 7.97
C PHE A 253 2.82 12.88 8.53
N SER A 254 3.17 13.25 9.77
CA SER A 254 4.31 12.70 10.51
C SER A 254 3.88 11.75 11.61
N THR A 255 4.71 10.75 11.89
CA THR A 255 4.47 9.78 12.96
C THR A 255 5.73 9.55 13.78
N CYS A 256 5.56 9.04 15.00
CA CYS A 256 6.64 8.59 15.85
C CYS A 256 6.21 7.35 16.62
N CYS A 257 6.96 6.23 16.47
CA CYS A 257 6.71 5.01 17.23
C CYS A 257 7.30 5.14 18.63
N LEU A 258 6.48 5.22 19.67
CA LEU A 258 6.91 5.46 21.05
C LEU A 258 6.93 4.20 21.91
N ALA A 259 6.15 3.18 21.58
CA ALA A 259 6.09 1.94 22.33
C ALA A 259 6.13 0.74 21.38
N SER A 260 7.06 -0.15 21.60
CA SER A 260 7.21 -1.38 20.84
C SER A 260 8.06 -2.37 21.62
N ASP A 261 7.64 -3.63 21.67
CA ASP A 261 8.46 -4.72 22.18
C ASP A 261 9.64 -5.04 21.26
N THR A 262 9.58 -4.59 20.01
CA THR A 262 10.58 -4.96 19.00
C THR A 262 11.74 -3.98 18.86
N GLY A 263 11.60 -2.74 19.31
CA GLY A 263 12.57 -1.71 19.00
C GLY A 263 13.08 -0.89 20.18
N ARG A 264 12.49 -1.03 21.36
CA ARG A 264 12.81 -0.17 22.49
C ARG A 264 12.69 -0.91 23.79
N THR A 265 13.74 -1.60 24.08
CA THR A 265 14.03 -1.94 25.45
C THR A 265 14.98 -0.87 25.99
N ASN A 266 14.65 -0.28 27.11
CA ASN A 266 15.59 0.44 27.93
C ASN A 266 16.78 -0.47 28.23
N SER A 267 17.90 0.10 28.72
CA SER A 267 19.08 -0.67 29.09
C SER A 267 18.81 -1.77 30.10
N ASP A 268 17.74 -1.65 30.89
CA ASP A 268 17.24 -2.63 31.84
C ASP A 268 16.29 -3.68 31.19
N GLY A 269 16.00 -3.52 29.90
CA GLY A 269 15.13 -4.39 29.14
C GLY A 269 13.64 -4.13 29.30
N SER A 270 13.22 -3.05 29.94
CA SER A 270 11.83 -2.63 30.03
C SER A 270 11.32 -2.01 28.72
N ILE A 271 10.00 -2.01 28.53
CA ILE A 271 9.37 -1.38 27.38
C ILE A 271 9.35 0.13 27.60
N SER A 272 9.58 0.86 26.54
CA SER A 272 9.82 2.30 26.60
C SER A 272 8.60 3.15 26.96
N GLU A 273 7.37 2.64 26.87
CA GLU A 273 6.19 3.42 27.26
C GLU A 273 5.12 2.57 27.94
N ASP A 274 4.75 2.99 29.15
CA ASP A 274 3.69 2.44 30.00
C ASP A 274 3.02 3.57 30.78
N HIS A 275 2.21 3.21 31.78
CA HIS A 275 1.51 4.19 32.64
C HIS A 275 2.43 5.13 33.43
N THR A 276 3.72 4.84 33.56
CA THR A 276 4.70 5.66 34.28
C THR A 276 5.49 6.58 33.35
N THR A 277 5.69 6.19 32.10
CA THR A 277 6.62 6.85 31.16
C THR A 277 5.92 7.72 30.11
N TRP A 278 4.67 7.45 29.76
CA TRP A 278 3.97 8.15 28.67
C TRP A 278 3.89 9.67 28.86
N ARG A 279 3.58 10.12 30.08
CA ARG A 279 3.42 11.55 30.36
C ARG A 279 4.73 12.33 30.25
N PRO A 280 5.82 11.94 30.92
CA PRO A 280 7.12 12.59 30.74
C PRO A 280 7.59 12.61 29.28
N THR A 281 7.34 11.53 28.54
CA THR A 281 7.68 11.43 27.11
C THR A 281 6.95 12.49 26.29
N LEU A 282 5.62 12.57 26.40
CA LEU A 282 4.84 13.54 25.65
C LEU A 282 5.14 14.99 26.08
N GLU A 283 5.28 15.25 27.38
CA GLU A 283 5.65 16.56 27.88
C GLU A 283 7.01 17.01 27.34
N LYS A 284 7.98 16.11 27.25
CA LYS A 284 9.28 16.39 26.63
C LYS A 284 9.15 16.73 25.14
N MET A 285 8.40 15.95 24.36
CA MET A 285 8.16 16.23 22.94
C MET A 285 7.52 17.61 22.74
N ILE A 286 6.55 17.97 23.58
CA ILE A 286 5.85 19.25 23.54
C ILE A 286 6.80 20.39 23.90
N ALA A 287 7.54 20.26 24.99
CA ALA A 287 8.49 21.27 25.45
C ALA A 287 9.59 21.56 24.43
N GLU A 288 10.04 20.53 23.73
CA GLU A 288 11.08 20.64 22.69
C GLU A 288 10.53 21.06 21.33
N GLY A 289 9.20 21.11 21.15
CA GLY A 289 8.56 21.46 19.87
C GLY A 289 8.80 20.45 18.76
N VAL A 290 8.82 19.15 19.10
CA VAL A 290 9.06 18.04 18.19
C VAL A 290 7.89 17.07 18.12
N GLN A 291 6.67 17.57 18.32
CA GLN A 291 5.45 16.78 18.17
C GLN A 291 5.27 16.34 16.72
N THR A 292 4.90 15.07 16.56
CA THR A 292 4.41 14.51 15.29
C THR A 292 2.88 14.54 15.25
N ASP A 293 2.28 14.41 14.07
CA ASP A 293 0.81 14.35 13.93
C ASP A 293 0.23 13.11 14.59
N TYR A 294 1.02 12.01 14.59
CA TYR A 294 0.65 10.74 15.22
C TYR A 294 1.78 10.20 16.08
N ARG A 295 1.41 9.58 17.19
CA ARG A 295 2.23 8.63 17.93
C ARG A 295 1.69 7.23 17.74
N TRP A 296 2.52 6.21 17.63
CA TRP A 296 2.02 4.86 17.50
C TRP A 296 2.53 3.93 18.58
N PHE A 297 1.66 3.00 18.96
CA PHE A 297 1.96 1.85 19.79
C PHE A 297 2.05 0.62 18.89
N ASP A 298 3.25 0.05 18.75
CA ASP A 298 3.51 -1.21 18.07
C ASP A 298 3.16 -2.39 18.99
N ALA A 299 3.49 -3.64 18.62
CA ALA A 299 3.15 -4.85 19.34
C ALA A 299 3.53 -4.82 20.83
N GLY A 300 2.83 -5.61 21.67
CA GLY A 300 3.18 -5.82 23.08
C GLY A 300 2.39 -5.02 24.11
N TRP A 301 1.39 -4.27 23.71
CA TRP A 301 0.50 -3.49 24.61
C TRP A 301 -0.63 -4.32 25.23
N TYR A 302 -0.87 -5.52 24.74
CA TYR A 302 -1.99 -6.42 25.07
C TYR A 302 -1.61 -7.48 26.09
N THR A 303 -2.62 -8.05 26.76
CA THR A 303 -2.50 -9.21 27.66
C THR A 303 -2.33 -10.49 26.83
N ALA A 304 -1.46 -11.40 27.26
CA ALA A 304 -1.32 -12.73 26.64
C ALA A 304 -2.59 -13.59 26.80
N PRO A 305 -2.81 -14.63 25.97
CA PRO A 305 -3.98 -15.51 26.06
C PRO A 305 -4.22 -16.15 27.43
N ASP A 306 -3.20 -16.51 28.16
CA ASP A 306 -3.27 -17.08 29.51
C ASP A 306 -3.42 -16.05 30.63
N GLY A 307 -3.44 -14.75 30.29
CA GLY A 307 -3.67 -13.66 31.22
C GLY A 307 -2.40 -13.00 31.78
N HIS A 308 -1.19 -13.48 31.44
CA HIS A 308 0.03 -12.83 31.90
C HIS A 308 0.38 -11.59 31.05
N SER A 309 1.25 -10.72 31.57
CA SER A 309 1.84 -9.63 30.84
C SER A 309 2.95 -10.14 29.89
N PRO A 310 2.88 -9.89 28.58
CA PRO A 310 3.77 -10.56 27.61
C PRO A 310 5.26 -10.17 27.72
N GLN A 311 5.58 -9.15 28.50
CA GLN A 311 6.96 -8.66 28.64
C GLN A 311 7.59 -8.33 27.29
N LYS A 312 8.51 -9.19 26.80
CA LYS A 312 9.19 -9.04 25.51
C LYS A 312 8.68 -10.01 24.44
N ASP A 313 7.84 -10.99 24.79
CA ASP A 313 7.32 -11.99 23.86
C ASP A 313 6.01 -11.53 23.21
N TRP A 314 6.09 -10.45 22.43
CA TRP A 314 4.94 -10.02 21.62
C TRP A 314 4.52 -11.07 20.61
N TRP A 315 5.49 -11.84 20.07
CA TRP A 315 5.24 -12.84 19.03
C TRP A 315 4.42 -14.04 19.54
N GLY A 316 4.75 -14.55 20.71
CA GLY A 316 4.11 -15.73 21.32
C GLY A 316 2.82 -15.43 22.08
N THR A 317 2.32 -14.19 22.07
CA THR A 317 1.25 -13.75 22.98
C THR A 317 0.07 -13.03 22.30
N VAL A 318 -0.02 -13.03 20.98
CA VAL A 318 -1.11 -12.35 20.26
C VAL A 318 -2.45 -13.09 20.37
N GLY A 319 -3.56 -12.32 20.34
CA GLY A 319 -4.92 -12.85 20.19
C GLY A 319 -5.98 -12.25 21.10
N THR A 320 -5.63 -11.67 22.24
CA THR A 320 -6.66 -11.14 23.18
C THR A 320 -7.20 -9.78 22.78
N TRP A 321 -6.37 -8.95 22.20
CA TRP A 321 -6.64 -7.54 21.82
C TRP A 321 -7.22 -6.74 22.99
N THR A 322 -6.74 -6.99 24.18
CA THR A 322 -7.13 -6.33 25.44
C THR A 322 -5.91 -5.74 26.10
N LEU A 323 -5.98 -4.48 26.54
CA LEU A 323 -4.87 -3.82 27.21
C LEU A 323 -4.29 -4.64 28.35
N ASP A 324 -2.97 -4.72 28.40
CA ASP A 324 -2.25 -5.29 29.53
C ASP A 324 -2.39 -4.35 30.75
N SER A 325 -3.12 -4.83 31.78
CA SER A 325 -3.41 -4.05 32.98
C SER A 325 -2.17 -3.81 33.86
N ALA A 326 -1.07 -4.55 33.66
CA ALA A 326 0.19 -4.28 34.33
C ALA A 326 0.89 -3.05 33.73
N LYS A 327 0.82 -2.91 32.40
CA LYS A 327 1.35 -1.75 31.68
C LYS A 327 0.42 -0.52 31.74
N TRP A 328 -0.88 -0.75 31.67
CA TRP A 328 -1.91 0.27 31.53
C TRP A 328 -3.05 0.04 32.52
N PRO A 329 -2.83 0.25 33.84
CA PRO A 329 -3.86 0.02 34.87
C PRO A 329 -5.00 1.02 34.73
N GLY A 330 -6.22 0.53 34.94
CA GLY A 330 -7.42 1.38 34.94
C GLY A 330 -7.69 2.07 33.61
N LYS A 331 -7.67 3.41 33.60
CA LYS A 331 -7.90 4.24 32.42
C LYS A 331 -6.64 5.00 31.96
N THR A 332 -5.47 4.60 32.40
CA THR A 332 -4.22 5.35 32.12
C THR A 332 -3.88 5.43 30.63
N PHE A 333 -4.27 4.43 29.83
CA PHE A 333 -4.10 4.51 28.37
C PHE A 333 -5.04 5.57 27.76
N LEU A 334 -6.31 5.61 28.15
CA LEU A 334 -7.26 6.64 27.72
C LEU A 334 -6.80 8.05 28.14
N GLU A 335 -6.27 8.20 29.36
CA GLU A 335 -5.69 9.46 29.81
C GLU A 335 -4.53 9.92 28.92
N SER A 336 -3.69 8.97 28.46
CA SER A 336 -2.59 9.28 27.56
C SER A 336 -3.07 9.67 26.15
N THR A 337 -4.11 9.02 25.62
CA THR A 337 -4.69 9.38 24.32
C THR A 337 -5.42 10.72 24.37
N ASP A 338 -6.16 11.00 25.44
CA ASP A 338 -6.82 12.29 25.61
C ASP A 338 -5.80 13.43 25.77
N PHE A 339 -4.71 13.21 26.53
CA PHE A 339 -3.62 14.17 26.65
C PHE A 339 -2.95 14.45 25.30
N ALA A 340 -2.60 13.42 24.54
CA ALA A 340 -1.99 13.57 23.21
C ALA A 340 -2.91 14.38 22.28
N ARG A 341 -4.20 14.07 22.25
CA ARG A 341 -5.20 14.75 21.40
C ARG A 341 -5.33 16.23 21.69
N VAL A 342 -5.35 16.62 22.98
CA VAL A 342 -5.38 18.04 23.40
C VAL A 342 -4.16 18.80 22.88
N HIS A 343 -3.03 18.11 22.69
CA HIS A 343 -1.79 18.69 22.16
C HIS A 343 -1.58 18.43 20.66
N GLY A 344 -2.64 18.05 19.93
CA GLY A 344 -2.61 17.92 18.47
C GLY A 344 -2.01 16.60 17.93
N MET A 345 -1.76 15.62 18.80
CA MET A 345 -1.24 14.31 18.40
C MET A 345 -2.33 13.26 18.45
N LYS A 346 -2.49 12.46 17.40
CA LYS A 346 -3.36 11.30 17.34
C LYS A 346 -2.61 10.02 17.74
N THR A 347 -3.34 8.97 18.06
CA THR A 347 -2.77 7.69 18.49
C THR A 347 -3.05 6.59 17.46
N ILE A 348 -2.02 5.83 17.12
CA ILE A 348 -2.06 4.62 16.30
C ILE A 348 -1.83 3.42 17.21
N MET A 349 -2.57 2.33 16.99
CA MET A 349 -2.39 1.09 17.75
C MET A 349 -2.31 -0.12 16.82
N TRP A 350 -1.32 -0.97 17.06
CA TRP A 350 -0.98 -2.16 16.30
C TRP A 350 -1.86 -3.36 16.66
N PHE A 351 -2.23 -4.17 15.65
CA PHE A 351 -2.94 -5.43 15.79
C PHE A 351 -2.44 -6.43 14.74
N GLU A 352 -2.59 -7.73 15.02
CA GLU A 352 -2.30 -8.83 14.09
C GLU A 352 -3.44 -9.87 14.13
N PRO A 353 -4.64 -9.55 13.59
CA PRO A 353 -5.87 -10.30 13.81
C PRO A 353 -5.92 -11.65 13.09
N GLU A 354 -5.11 -11.85 12.06
CA GLU A 354 -5.09 -13.10 11.28
C GLU A 354 -4.24 -14.20 11.91
N ARG A 355 -3.58 -13.91 13.03
CA ARG A 355 -2.79 -14.88 13.79
C ARG A 355 -3.27 -14.94 15.23
N VAL A 356 -3.27 -16.13 15.81
CA VAL A 356 -3.50 -16.35 17.25
C VAL A 356 -2.42 -17.27 17.82
N THR A 357 -2.19 -17.10 19.12
CA THR A 357 -1.38 -18.01 19.91
C THR A 357 -2.24 -18.61 20.99
N ASP A 358 -1.92 -19.82 21.46
CA ASP A 358 -2.63 -20.52 22.54
C ASP A 358 -4.19 -20.47 22.44
N PRO A 359 -4.81 -21.04 21.39
CA PRO A 359 -6.26 -21.04 21.23
C PRO A 359 -7.00 -21.68 22.40
N GLU A 360 -6.39 -22.62 23.13
CA GLU A 360 -6.94 -23.25 24.31
C GLU A 360 -7.13 -22.25 25.46
N ALA A 361 -6.13 -21.41 25.72
CA ALA A 361 -6.23 -20.36 26.73
C ALA A 361 -7.23 -19.27 26.29
N LEU A 362 -7.26 -18.93 24.99
CA LEU A 362 -8.27 -18.02 24.44
C LEU A 362 -9.69 -18.56 24.63
N ALA A 363 -9.90 -19.86 24.40
CA ALA A 363 -11.21 -20.51 24.60
C ALA A 363 -11.61 -20.48 26.07
N LYS A 364 -10.68 -20.81 26.95
CA LYS A 364 -10.93 -20.88 28.39
C LYS A 364 -11.31 -19.53 29.01
N SER A 365 -10.67 -18.48 28.61
CA SER A 365 -10.72 -17.18 29.31
C SER A 365 -11.32 -16.02 28.52
N TRP A 366 -11.40 -16.12 27.18
CA TRP A 366 -11.72 -15.00 26.32
C TRP A 366 -12.90 -15.25 25.38
N GLY A 367 -13.56 -16.41 25.47
CA GLY A 367 -14.73 -16.77 24.64
C GLY A 367 -14.41 -17.07 23.18
N TYR A 368 -13.20 -17.49 22.89
CA TYR A 368 -12.77 -17.99 21.58
C TYR A 368 -13.29 -19.43 21.38
N ASP A 369 -13.56 -19.85 20.15
CA ASP A 369 -13.79 -21.25 19.83
C ASP A 369 -12.51 -21.81 19.16
N GLU A 370 -11.92 -22.83 19.76
CA GLU A 370 -10.69 -23.48 19.25
C GLU A 370 -10.84 -23.98 17.81
N LYS A 371 -12.05 -24.26 17.34
CA LYS A 371 -12.33 -24.64 15.95
C LYS A 371 -12.05 -23.53 14.94
N TRP A 372 -11.93 -22.28 15.39
CA TRP A 372 -11.56 -21.17 14.51
C TRP A 372 -10.05 -21.10 14.22
N ALA A 373 -9.24 -21.83 15.03
CA ALA A 373 -7.80 -21.88 14.82
C ALA A 373 -7.44 -22.85 13.70
N ILE A 374 -6.80 -22.36 12.64
CA ILE A 374 -6.28 -23.20 11.55
C ILE A 374 -4.89 -23.66 11.95
N ARG A 375 -4.76 -24.93 12.23
CA ARG A 375 -3.51 -25.60 12.62
C ARG A 375 -3.13 -26.66 11.61
N MET A 376 -1.88 -26.67 11.21
CA MET A 376 -1.32 -27.70 10.32
C MET A 376 -0.16 -28.41 11.03
N PRO A 377 -0.13 -29.77 11.04
CA PRO A 377 0.98 -30.50 11.60
C PRO A 377 2.34 -30.08 11.02
N GLY A 378 3.31 -29.81 11.90
CA GLY A 378 4.64 -29.37 11.49
C GLY A 378 4.79 -27.86 11.22
N ILE A 379 3.71 -27.09 11.23
CA ILE A 379 3.73 -25.64 11.13
C ILE A 379 3.46 -25.01 12.50
N ARG A 380 4.36 -24.16 12.97
CA ARG A 380 4.26 -23.52 14.29
C ARG A 380 3.19 -22.41 14.32
N GLN A 381 3.00 -21.72 13.22
CA GLN A 381 2.03 -20.64 13.12
C GLN A 381 0.60 -21.16 13.11
N ILE A 382 -0.30 -20.43 13.76
CA ILE A 382 -1.73 -20.74 13.84
C ILE A 382 -2.47 -19.55 13.23
N ALA A 383 -3.21 -19.78 12.14
CA ALA A 383 -4.03 -18.74 11.56
C ALA A 383 -5.38 -18.65 12.26
N ASN A 384 -5.86 -17.43 12.45
CA ASN A 384 -7.19 -17.12 12.90
C ASN A 384 -8.17 -17.16 11.72
N ASN A 385 -9.19 -18.01 11.77
CA ASN A 385 -10.13 -18.18 10.66
C ASN A 385 -11.17 -17.05 10.63
N ILE A 386 -10.74 -15.82 10.36
CA ILE A 386 -11.66 -14.67 10.22
C ILE A 386 -12.64 -14.82 9.03
N GLY A 387 -12.37 -15.73 8.08
CA GLY A 387 -13.34 -16.15 7.08
C GLY A 387 -14.57 -16.89 7.63
N ASN A 388 -14.50 -17.36 8.89
CA ASN A 388 -15.66 -17.89 9.63
C ASN A 388 -16.44 -16.71 10.24
N PRO A 389 -17.75 -16.56 10.00
CA PRO A 389 -18.52 -15.40 10.49
C PRO A 389 -18.49 -15.19 12.00
N ALA A 390 -18.50 -16.27 12.80
CA ALA A 390 -18.47 -16.16 14.26
C ALA A 390 -17.08 -15.74 14.77
N CYS A 391 -16.01 -16.27 14.16
CA CYS A 391 -14.65 -15.85 14.43
C CYS A 391 -14.42 -14.38 14.03
N PHE A 392 -14.91 -13.98 12.86
CA PHE A 392 -14.89 -12.59 12.40
C PHE A 392 -15.51 -11.66 13.44
N GLN A 393 -16.74 -11.95 13.85
CA GLN A 393 -17.46 -11.09 14.79
C GLN A 393 -16.72 -11.00 16.14
N TRP A 394 -16.25 -12.13 16.67
CA TRP A 394 -15.46 -12.14 17.90
C TRP A 394 -14.20 -11.28 17.80
N THR A 395 -13.48 -11.38 16.67
CA THR A 395 -12.24 -10.64 16.45
C THR A 395 -12.50 -9.15 16.32
N VAL A 396 -13.45 -8.77 15.47
CA VAL A 396 -13.78 -7.36 15.17
C VAL A 396 -14.35 -6.65 16.40
N ASP A 397 -15.23 -7.30 17.17
CA ASP A 397 -15.82 -6.70 18.36
C ASP A 397 -14.77 -6.38 19.43
N ARG A 398 -13.76 -7.24 19.58
CA ARG A 398 -12.67 -7.02 20.55
C ARG A 398 -11.79 -5.84 20.11
N ILE A 399 -11.41 -5.80 18.85
CA ILE A 399 -10.63 -4.69 18.28
C ILE A 399 -11.39 -3.37 18.43
N LYS A 400 -12.64 -3.32 17.97
CA LYS A 400 -13.51 -2.11 18.06
C LYS A 400 -13.68 -1.66 19.51
N LYS A 401 -13.90 -2.61 20.44
CA LYS A 401 -14.02 -2.30 21.87
C LYS A 401 -12.76 -1.59 22.38
N THR A 402 -11.58 -2.14 22.11
CA THR A 402 -10.31 -1.55 22.57
C THR A 402 -10.07 -0.18 21.97
N LEU A 403 -10.32 -0.01 20.65
CA LEU A 403 -10.18 1.28 19.97
C LEU A 403 -11.13 2.34 20.54
N MET A 404 -12.41 2.01 20.73
CA MET A 404 -13.44 2.93 21.23
C MET A 404 -13.23 3.33 22.69
N GLU A 405 -12.97 2.35 23.58
CA GLU A 405 -12.78 2.60 25.01
C GLU A 405 -11.56 3.50 25.28
N ASN A 406 -10.56 3.42 24.39
CA ASN A 406 -9.31 4.18 24.51
C ASN A 406 -9.21 5.34 23.50
N LYS A 407 -10.25 5.57 22.68
CA LYS A 407 -10.32 6.63 21.65
C LYS A 407 -9.09 6.67 20.77
N VAL A 408 -8.61 5.49 20.33
CA VAL A 408 -7.47 5.37 19.39
C VAL A 408 -7.92 5.80 18.00
N GLU A 409 -7.22 6.73 17.38
CA GLU A 409 -7.65 7.34 16.12
C GLU A 409 -7.32 6.53 14.88
N MET A 410 -6.27 5.71 14.90
CA MET A 410 -5.89 4.90 13.74
C MET A 410 -5.56 3.46 14.15
N TYR A 411 -6.15 2.53 13.44
CA TYR A 411 -5.82 1.12 13.49
C TYR A 411 -4.61 0.83 12.59
N ARG A 412 -3.63 0.11 13.09
CA ARG A 412 -2.51 -0.45 12.34
C ARG A 412 -2.64 -1.97 12.30
N GLU A 413 -2.73 -2.54 11.11
CA GLU A 413 -2.70 -3.99 10.93
C GLU A 413 -1.33 -4.46 10.48
N ASP A 414 -0.87 -5.51 11.11
CA ASP A 414 0.30 -6.28 10.69
C ASP A 414 -0.09 -7.73 10.37
N ASN A 415 0.74 -8.38 9.55
CA ASN A 415 0.68 -9.80 9.29
C ASN A 415 2.10 -10.37 9.14
N ASN A 416 2.56 -11.05 10.17
CA ASN A 416 3.90 -11.63 10.26
C ASN A 416 3.93 -13.11 9.90
N SER A 417 3.02 -13.57 9.04
CA SER A 417 2.93 -14.97 8.65
C SER A 417 2.71 -15.13 7.14
N ASP A 418 2.96 -16.32 6.62
CA ASP A 418 2.60 -16.76 5.26
C ASP A 418 1.34 -17.63 5.33
N PRO A 419 0.14 -17.07 5.40
CA PRO A 419 -1.06 -17.81 5.78
C PRO A 419 -1.57 -18.75 4.70
N ALA A 420 -1.20 -18.58 3.43
CA ALA A 420 -1.75 -19.36 2.32
C ALA A 420 -1.53 -20.87 2.44
N VAL A 421 -0.46 -21.31 3.10
CA VAL A 421 -0.23 -22.73 3.34
C VAL A 421 -1.29 -23.31 4.28
N LEU A 422 -1.70 -22.57 5.31
CA LEU A 422 -2.74 -22.95 6.26
C LEU A 422 -4.12 -22.92 5.61
N TRP A 423 -4.40 -21.93 4.76
CA TRP A 423 -5.65 -21.86 4.00
C TRP A 423 -5.82 -23.08 3.09
N ARG A 424 -4.76 -23.42 2.31
CA ARG A 424 -4.76 -24.61 1.45
C ARG A 424 -4.91 -25.91 2.24
N TYR A 425 -4.32 -25.98 3.43
CA TYR A 425 -4.48 -27.14 4.32
C TYR A 425 -5.94 -27.32 4.76
N LEU A 426 -6.60 -26.23 5.17
CA LEU A 426 -8.01 -26.27 5.58
C LEU A 426 -8.93 -26.66 4.41
N ASP A 427 -8.69 -26.12 3.22
CA ASP A 427 -9.41 -26.49 2.00
C ASP A 427 -9.23 -27.99 1.68
N GLY A 428 -8.01 -28.53 1.82
CA GLY A 428 -7.71 -29.95 1.60
C GLY A 428 -8.50 -30.88 2.54
N LEU A 429 -8.73 -30.46 3.77
CA LEU A 429 -9.60 -31.20 4.72
C LEU A 429 -11.07 -31.18 4.30
N ALA A 430 -11.50 -30.14 3.59
CA ALA A 430 -12.88 -29.98 3.12
C ALA A 430 -13.16 -30.69 1.79
N GLY A 431 -12.14 -31.11 1.05
CA GLY A 431 -12.21 -31.87 -0.20
C GLY A 431 -11.68 -31.15 -1.42
N GLU A 432 -11.44 -31.92 -2.51
CA GLU A 432 -10.83 -31.43 -3.76
C GLU A 432 -11.60 -30.27 -4.43
N ASP A 433 -12.92 -30.31 -4.35
CA ASP A 433 -13.80 -29.30 -4.94
C ASP A 433 -14.08 -28.11 -3.97
N ARG A 434 -13.17 -27.90 -2.99
CA ARG A 434 -13.24 -26.78 -2.03
C ARG A 434 -11.98 -25.91 -2.05
N ARG A 435 -11.06 -26.15 -2.98
CA ARG A 435 -9.79 -25.42 -3.05
C ARG A 435 -10.01 -23.93 -3.38
N GLY A 436 -9.39 -23.07 -2.59
CA GLY A 436 -9.45 -21.63 -2.70
C GLY A 436 -10.57 -20.95 -1.93
N ILE A 437 -11.52 -21.71 -1.36
CA ILE A 437 -12.64 -21.15 -0.59
C ILE A 437 -12.17 -20.45 0.68
N THR A 438 -11.22 -21.06 1.40
CA THR A 438 -10.68 -20.43 2.62
C THR A 438 -10.00 -19.11 2.30
N GLU A 439 -9.16 -19.05 1.28
CA GLU A 439 -8.52 -17.81 0.86
C GLU A 439 -9.56 -16.74 0.49
N CYS A 440 -10.54 -17.07 -0.37
CA CYS A 440 -11.60 -16.13 -0.75
C CYS A 440 -12.30 -15.53 0.47
N ARG A 441 -12.64 -16.36 1.46
CA ARG A 441 -13.33 -15.93 2.67
C ARG A 441 -12.45 -15.10 3.59
N GLN A 442 -11.17 -15.49 3.75
CA GLN A 442 -10.21 -14.76 4.57
C GLN A 442 -9.97 -13.35 4.01
N ILE A 443 -9.75 -13.22 2.71
CA ILE A 443 -9.47 -11.92 2.09
C ILE A 443 -10.73 -11.03 2.06
N ASP A 444 -11.92 -11.59 1.78
CA ASP A 444 -13.17 -10.82 1.89
C ASP A 444 -13.39 -10.33 3.33
N ALA A 445 -13.14 -11.20 4.32
CA ALA A 445 -13.24 -10.84 5.73
C ALA A 445 -12.22 -9.76 6.12
N HIS A 446 -10.98 -9.83 5.62
CA HIS A 446 -9.95 -8.82 5.84
C HIS A 446 -10.40 -7.43 5.37
N TYR A 447 -10.90 -7.29 4.15
CA TYR A 447 -11.41 -6.00 3.67
C TYR A 447 -12.63 -5.50 4.46
N ARG A 448 -13.58 -6.40 4.77
CA ARG A 448 -14.74 -6.05 5.59
C ARG A 448 -14.35 -5.62 7.00
N MET A 449 -13.36 -6.26 7.60
CA MET A 449 -12.83 -5.90 8.93
C MET A 449 -12.30 -4.47 8.91
N TRP A 450 -11.52 -4.09 7.89
CA TRP A 450 -11.04 -2.72 7.76
C TRP A 450 -12.17 -1.73 7.54
N ASP A 451 -13.18 -2.05 6.71
CA ASP A 451 -14.35 -1.20 6.50
C ASP A 451 -15.12 -0.96 7.83
N GLU A 452 -15.31 -2.00 8.65
CA GLU A 452 -15.96 -1.88 9.96
C GLU A 452 -15.13 -1.11 10.99
N ILE A 453 -13.81 -1.31 10.99
CA ILE A 453 -12.89 -0.58 11.89
C ILE A 453 -12.85 0.90 11.50
N ILE A 454 -12.76 1.23 10.21
CA ILE A 454 -12.81 2.61 9.73
C ILE A 454 -14.13 3.29 10.12
N ALA A 455 -15.27 2.59 9.96
CA ALA A 455 -16.54 3.12 10.41
C ALA A 455 -16.57 3.36 11.92
N CYS A 456 -15.95 2.48 12.70
CA CYS A 456 -15.82 2.61 14.15
C CYS A 456 -14.95 3.82 14.52
N THR A 457 -13.74 3.95 13.99
CA THR A 457 -12.84 5.08 14.32
C THR A 457 -13.46 6.42 13.92
N ARG A 458 -14.07 6.51 12.76
CA ARG A 458 -14.80 7.71 12.32
C ARG A 458 -15.95 8.11 13.25
N SER A 459 -16.62 7.16 13.90
CA SER A 459 -17.76 7.44 14.78
C SER A 459 -17.42 8.34 15.97
N TYR A 460 -16.13 8.42 16.35
CA TYR A 460 -15.63 9.29 17.44
C TYR A 460 -14.52 10.27 16.98
N GLY A 461 -14.41 10.54 15.67
CA GLY A 461 -13.49 11.54 15.12
C GLY A 461 -12.09 11.01 14.81
N GLY A 462 -11.93 9.70 14.71
CA GLY A 462 -10.71 9.05 14.24
C GLY A 462 -10.55 9.05 12.73
N CYS A 463 -9.54 8.33 12.23
CA CYS A 463 -9.17 8.30 10.82
C CYS A 463 -10.19 7.52 9.96
N ALA A 464 -10.32 7.95 8.69
CA ALA A 464 -11.09 7.25 7.66
C ALA A 464 -10.24 6.23 6.89
N PHE A 465 -9.09 5.85 7.40
CA PHE A 465 -8.16 4.90 6.81
C PHE A 465 -7.35 4.20 7.90
N VAL A 466 -6.71 3.12 7.55
CA VAL A 466 -5.85 2.32 8.42
C VAL A 466 -4.39 2.39 7.98
N ASP A 467 -3.47 1.96 8.84
CA ASP A 467 -2.10 1.66 8.44
C ASP A 467 -2.00 0.21 7.99
N SER A 468 -1.53 0.01 6.75
CA SER A 468 -1.33 -1.29 6.13
C SER A 468 0.11 -1.76 6.32
N CYS A 469 0.30 -2.79 7.14
CA CYS A 469 1.56 -3.47 7.33
C CYS A 469 1.39 -5.00 7.17
N ALA A 470 2.40 -5.65 6.66
CA ALA A 470 2.50 -7.10 6.65
C ALA A 470 3.99 -7.49 6.62
N SER A 471 4.65 -7.47 7.79
CA SER A 471 6.11 -7.50 7.93
C SER A 471 6.75 -6.41 7.02
N GLY A 472 6.32 -5.16 7.20
CA GLY A 472 6.62 -4.07 6.25
C GLY A 472 5.67 -4.07 5.07
N GLY A 473 6.21 -4.14 3.85
CA GLY A 473 5.49 -3.95 2.59
C GLY A 473 4.82 -5.19 1.98
N GLY A 474 4.48 -6.21 2.76
CA GLY A 474 3.94 -7.47 2.24
C GLY A 474 2.52 -7.40 1.66
N ARG A 475 1.74 -6.35 1.92
CA ARG A 475 0.34 -6.18 1.47
C ARG A 475 0.06 -4.76 0.97
N ASN A 476 0.82 -4.32 -0.03
CA ASN A 476 0.60 -3.05 -0.73
C ASN A 476 -0.18 -3.25 -2.05
N ASP A 477 -1.11 -4.21 -2.10
CA ASP A 477 -2.02 -4.38 -3.21
C ASP A 477 -3.05 -3.23 -3.28
N LEU A 478 -3.59 -3.00 -4.48
CA LEU A 478 -4.41 -1.82 -4.74
C LEU A 478 -5.68 -1.76 -3.90
N GLU A 479 -6.31 -2.89 -3.58
CA GLU A 479 -7.56 -2.90 -2.82
C GLU A 479 -7.32 -2.68 -1.32
N SER A 480 -6.22 -3.19 -0.76
CA SER A 480 -5.77 -2.82 0.59
C SER A 480 -5.45 -1.33 0.66
N LEU A 481 -4.73 -0.79 -0.33
CA LEU A 481 -4.37 0.64 -0.38
C LEU A 481 -5.54 1.58 -0.73
N ARG A 482 -6.73 1.07 -0.98
CA ARG A 482 -7.97 1.84 -1.04
C ARG A 482 -8.54 2.15 0.35
N ARG A 483 -8.17 1.37 1.35
CA ARG A 483 -8.61 1.47 2.74
C ARG A 483 -7.52 1.93 3.68
N GLY A 484 -6.29 1.83 3.26
CA GLY A 484 -5.14 2.10 4.12
C GLY A 484 -3.94 2.67 3.38
N VAL A 485 -2.93 3.03 4.14
CA VAL A 485 -1.66 3.54 3.65
C VAL A 485 -0.51 2.83 4.37
N PRO A 486 0.62 2.55 3.71
CA PRO A 486 1.78 1.98 4.38
C PRO A 486 2.56 3.08 5.10
N LEU A 487 2.46 3.16 6.43
CA LEU A 487 3.29 4.08 7.23
C LEU A 487 4.77 3.76 7.06
N LEU A 488 5.10 2.46 6.95
CA LEU A 488 6.39 1.98 6.50
C LEU A 488 6.18 1.12 5.27
N ARG A 489 6.63 1.60 4.11
CA ARG A 489 6.57 0.83 2.86
C ARG A 489 7.39 -0.47 2.94
N SER A 490 8.38 -0.54 3.86
CA SER A 490 9.25 -1.68 4.11
C SER A 490 9.91 -1.57 5.48
N ASP A 491 10.07 -2.68 6.18
CA ASP A 491 10.88 -2.75 7.40
C ASP A 491 12.36 -2.47 7.14
N ALA A 492 12.82 -2.69 5.91
CA ALA A 492 14.17 -2.40 5.47
C ALA A 492 14.49 -0.89 5.44
N ASP A 493 13.49 -0.02 5.39
CA ASP A 493 13.68 1.44 5.48
C ASP A 493 14.40 1.88 6.76
N ARG A 494 14.39 1.04 7.80
CA ARG A 494 15.06 1.30 9.09
C ARG A 494 16.54 0.97 9.06
N THR A 495 17.11 0.51 7.95
CA THR A 495 18.49 -0.03 7.90
C THR A 495 19.50 0.96 7.36
N SER A 496 19.34 1.48 6.16
CA SER A 496 20.30 2.42 5.58
C SER A 496 19.67 3.47 4.68
N THR A 497 20.28 4.62 4.61
CA THR A 497 19.87 5.73 3.73
C THR A 497 20.02 5.38 2.25
N ALA A 498 21.07 4.64 1.87
CA ALA A 498 21.25 4.20 0.49
C ALA A 498 20.09 3.30 0.02
N LEU A 499 19.66 2.35 0.86
CA LEU A 499 18.51 1.50 0.56
C LEU A 499 17.21 2.32 0.48
N ARG A 500 17.03 3.29 1.37
CA ARG A 500 15.87 4.19 1.36
C ARG A 500 15.79 5.00 0.07
N LEU A 501 16.90 5.55 -0.41
CA LEU A 501 16.98 6.27 -1.67
C LEU A 501 16.66 5.36 -2.87
N SER A 502 17.23 4.15 -2.89
CA SER A 502 16.95 3.11 -3.90
C SER A 502 15.44 2.79 -3.96
N MET A 503 14.81 2.52 -2.82
CA MET A 503 13.38 2.25 -2.74
C MET A 503 12.53 3.48 -3.13
N THR A 504 12.93 4.69 -2.77
CA THR A 504 12.19 5.91 -3.11
C THR A 504 12.06 6.09 -4.62
N THR A 505 13.16 5.90 -5.36
CA THR A 505 13.16 6.06 -6.82
C THR A 505 12.42 4.96 -7.58
N ALA A 506 12.15 3.81 -6.93
CA ALA A 506 11.37 2.72 -7.48
C ALA A 506 9.90 2.74 -7.04
N PHE A 507 9.65 2.67 -5.73
CA PHE A 507 8.32 2.46 -5.16
C PHE A 507 7.37 3.64 -5.35
N ASN A 508 7.87 4.89 -5.24
CA ASN A 508 7.01 6.08 -5.34
C ASN A 508 6.41 6.30 -6.74
N ARG A 509 6.92 5.63 -7.76
CA ARG A 509 6.29 5.62 -9.09
C ARG A 509 4.92 4.92 -9.06
N TRP A 510 4.70 4.01 -8.11
CA TRP A 510 3.53 3.12 -8.03
C TRP A 510 2.58 3.47 -6.89
N VAL A 511 3.12 3.79 -5.72
CA VAL A 511 2.35 4.09 -4.51
C VAL A 511 2.72 5.49 -4.02
N PRO A 512 1.91 6.50 -4.36
CA PRO A 512 2.24 7.90 -4.04
C PRO A 512 2.20 8.19 -2.54
N MET A 513 1.24 7.63 -1.79
CA MET A 513 1.09 7.85 -0.35
C MET A 513 1.74 6.70 0.42
N CYS A 514 2.96 6.90 0.87
CA CYS A 514 3.73 5.92 1.64
C CYS A 514 4.72 6.61 2.57
N GLY A 515 5.25 5.84 3.53
CA GLY A 515 6.19 6.34 4.51
C GLY A 515 7.55 5.66 4.52
N ALA A 516 8.52 6.39 5.04
CA ALA A 516 9.86 5.90 5.38
C ALA A 516 10.26 6.39 6.78
N ASN A 517 11.11 5.62 7.45
CA ASN A 517 11.68 5.98 8.74
C ASN A 517 13.02 6.72 8.55
N ASN A 518 13.28 7.75 9.34
CA ASN A 518 14.56 8.46 9.30
C ASN A 518 15.64 7.83 10.18
N LYS A 519 15.45 6.57 10.58
CA LYS A 519 16.46 5.81 11.34
C LYS A 519 17.59 5.36 10.42
N GLU A 520 18.80 5.45 10.91
CA GLU A 520 19.97 4.81 10.33
C GLU A 520 20.65 3.96 11.39
N LYS A 521 20.79 2.66 11.13
CA LYS A 521 21.54 1.77 12.04
C LYS A 521 23.03 2.00 11.83
N PRO A 522 23.83 2.00 12.90
CA PRO A 522 25.28 2.11 12.80
C PRO A 522 25.85 0.77 12.35
N ASP A 523 25.47 0.29 11.18
CA ASP A 523 26.00 -0.91 10.59
C ASP A 523 26.60 -0.63 9.21
N GLN A 524 27.02 -1.64 8.54
CA GLN A 524 27.85 -1.75 7.35
C GLN A 524 27.72 -0.67 6.25
N LEU A 525 26.68 0.12 6.21
CA LEU A 525 26.41 1.11 5.16
C LEU A 525 26.43 2.57 5.66
N SER A 526 26.36 2.79 6.96
CA SER A 526 26.53 4.11 7.57
C SER A 526 27.47 4.05 8.78
N PRO A 527 28.70 4.55 8.63
CA PRO A 527 29.68 4.51 9.71
C PRO A 527 29.32 5.37 10.92
N THR A 528 28.39 6.30 10.77
CA THR A 528 28.16 7.31 11.81
C THR A 528 26.95 7.03 12.70
N GLY A 529 25.96 6.28 12.22
CA GLY A 529 24.70 6.05 12.97
C GLY A 529 23.98 7.30 13.42
N VAL A 530 24.35 8.46 12.91
CA VAL A 530 23.88 9.77 13.37
C VAL A 530 22.79 10.27 12.43
N LEU A 531 21.70 10.74 13.00
CA LEU A 531 20.72 11.55 12.27
C LEU A 531 21.38 12.87 11.88
N ASP A 532 21.48 13.12 10.59
CA ASP A 532 21.97 14.36 9.99
C ASP A 532 21.00 14.83 8.88
N GLU A 533 21.28 15.95 8.27
CA GLU A 533 20.44 16.53 7.20
C GLU A 533 20.31 15.57 6.01
N TYR A 534 21.34 14.78 5.72
CA TYR A 534 21.31 13.79 4.64
C TYR A 534 20.29 12.69 4.90
N VAL A 535 20.27 12.13 6.12
CA VAL A 535 19.30 11.12 6.56
C VAL A 535 17.87 11.68 6.56
N TRP A 536 17.70 12.90 7.06
CA TRP A 536 16.40 13.56 7.09
C TRP A 536 15.84 13.73 5.69
N ARG A 537 16.57 14.38 4.78
CA ARG A 537 16.13 14.64 3.40
C ARG A 537 15.87 13.35 2.60
N ALA A 538 16.66 12.31 2.84
CA ALA A 538 16.44 10.98 2.24
C ALA A 538 15.16 10.29 2.74
N SER A 539 14.54 10.78 3.80
CA SER A 539 13.31 10.25 4.41
C SER A 539 12.07 11.05 4.07
N TYR A 540 12.20 12.13 3.27
CA TYR A 540 11.06 12.98 2.91
C TYR A 540 10.11 12.28 1.96
N LEU A 541 9.10 11.66 2.55
CA LEU A 541 7.96 11.03 1.91
C LEU A 541 6.67 11.62 2.48
N PRO A 542 5.50 11.37 1.86
CA PRO A 542 4.22 11.84 2.37
C PRO A 542 3.95 11.43 3.82
N ILE A 543 4.44 10.28 4.25
CA ILE A 543 4.42 9.88 5.65
C ILE A 543 5.86 9.87 6.17
N LEU A 544 6.15 10.77 7.10
CA LEU A 544 7.45 10.84 7.75
C LEU A 544 7.40 10.11 9.08
N ASN A 545 8.14 8.98 9.18
CA ASN A 545 8.28 8.28 10.45
C ASN A 545 9.55 8.75 11.16
N VAL A 546 9.39 9.53 12.20
CA VAL A 546 10.50 10.04 13.01
C VAL A 546 10.97 8.95 13.96
N ASP A 547 12.26 8.66 13.96
CA ASP A 547 12.85 7.74 14.92
C ASP A 547 12.73 8.31 16.34
N SER A 548 12.08 7.58 17.19
CA SER A 548 11.77 8.00 18.52
C SER A 548 12.91 7.82 19.54
N GLN A 549 14.08 7.27 19.15
CA GLN A 549 15.25 7.20 20.04
C GLN A 549 15.63 8.58 20.60
N PHE A 550 15.34 9.66 19.87
CA PHE A 550 15.60 11.01 20.31
C PHE A 550 14.95 11.34 21.66
N VAL A 551 13.78 10.77 21.96
CA VAL A 551 13.06 11.05 23.22
C VAL A 551 13.81 10.50 24.42
N TYR A 552 14.51 9.40 24.23
CA TYR A 552 15.21 8.65 25.29
C TYR A 552 16.73 8.91 25.31
N ASP A 553 17.28 9.50 24.24
CA ASP A 553 18.68 9.88 24.18
C ASP A 553 18.88 11.23 24.90
N PRO A 554 19.62 11.27 26.02
CA PRO A 554 19.89 12.51 26.73
C PRO A 554 20.78 13.50 25.96
N ASN A 555 21.48 13.03 24.93
CA ASN A 555 22.40 13.84 24.11
C ASN A 555 21.77 14.26 22.77
N GLN A 556 20.49 14.00 22.56
CA GLN A 556 19.79 14.32 21.32
C GLN A 556 19.81 15.84 21.06
N ASP A 557 20.20 16.19 19.84
CA ASP A 557 20.06 17.56 19.34
C ASP A 557 18.64 17.81 18.82
N PHE A 558 17.81 18.43 19.65
CA PHE A 558 16.44 18.78 19.30
C PHE A 558 16.36 19.90 18.25
N SER A 559 17.43 20.67 18.03
CA SER A 559 17.44 21.68 16.97
C SER A 559 17.37 21.04 15.59
N LEU A 560 18.09 19.93 15.38
CA LEU A 560 18.05 19.14 14.15
C LEU A 560 16.64 18.52 13.90
N LEU A 561 15.99 18.04 14.96
CA LEU A 561 14.63 17.50 14.88
C LEU A 561 13.61 18.58 14.48
N ARG A 562 13.66 19.74 15.14
CA ARG A 562 12.81 20.89 14.79
C ARG A 562 13.04 21.37 13.37
N TRP A 563 14.31 21.44 12.96
CA TRP A 563 14.67 21.79 11.59
C TRP A 563 14.09 20.78 10.58
N GLY A 564 14.33 19.48 10.77
CA GLY A 564 13.87 18.44 9.85
C GLY A 564 12.35 18.36 9.75
N LEU A 565 11.61 18.46 10.87
CA LEU A 565 10.15 18.52 10.84
C LEU A 565 9.64 19.78 10.13
N SER A 566 10.28 20.94 10.36
CA SER A 566 9.89 22.19 9.72
C SER A 566 10.17 22.20 8.22
N GLU A 567 11.32 21.67 7.77
CA GLU A 567 11.66 21.56 6.35
C GLU A 567 10.71 20.55 5.68
N TRP A 568 10.53 19.36 6.27
CA TRP A 568 9.60 18.35 5.73
C TRP A 568 8.18 18.91 5.58
N LYS A 569 7.67 19.67 6.54
CA LYS A 569 6.33 20.25 6.47
C LYS A 569 6.16 21.16 5.25
N ARG A 570 7.20 21.88 4.84
CA ARG A 570 7.19 22.70 3.60
C ARG A 570 7.27 21.83 2.36
N VAL A 571 8.17 20.83 2.36
CA VAL A 571 8.36 19.89 1.26
C VAL A 571 7.11 19.05 1.03
N SER A 572 6.40 18.68 2.10
CA SER A 572 5.25 17.78 2.06
C SER A 572 4.09 18.28 1.19
N LEU A 573 4.02 19.57 0.93
CA LEU A 573 3.02 20.17 0.02
C LEU A 573 3.11 19.63 -1.41
N TYR A 574 4.28 19.12 -1.80
CA TYR A 574 4.55 18.63 -3.17
C TYR A 574 4.62 17.10 -3.27
N LEU A 575 4.75 16.36 -2.17
CA LEU A 575 5.09 14.93 -2.18
C LEU A 575 4.01 14.01 -2.82
N LEU A 576 2.76 14.48 -2.93
CA LEU A 576 1.69 13.77 -3.64
C LEU A 576 1.49 14.23 -5.09
N LYS A 577 2.27 15.23 -5.54
CA LYS A 577 2.24 15.77 -6.90
C LYS A 577 3.03 14.90 -7.87
N ASP A 578 3.25 15.38 -9.09
CA ASP A 578 4.04 14.70 -10.10
C ASP A 578 5.43 14.33 -9.59
N PHE A 579 5.88 13.14 -9.92
CA PHE A 579 7.15 12.55 -9.45
C PHE A 579 8.06 12.22 -10.63
N TYR A 580 9.28 12.74 -10.60
CA TYR A 580 10.29 12.56 -11.63
C TYR A 580 11.57 12.00 -11.04
N VAL A 581 12.04 10.86 -11.52
CA VAL A 581 13.34 10.29 -11.16
C VAL A 581 14.37 10.79 -12.16
N LEU A 582 15.36 11.54 -11.68
CA LEU A 582 16.29 12.30 -12.51
C LEU A 582 17.64 11.63 -12.73
N THR A 583 17.91 10.54 -12.02
CA THR A 583 19.14 9.72 -12.16
C THR A 583 18.76 8.26 -12.42
N PRO A 584 19.66 7.46 -13.02
CA PRO A 584 19.46 6.01 -13.11
C PRO A 584 19.25 5.38 -11.74
N TRP A 585 18.38 4.35 -11.69
CA TRP A 585 18.21 3.56 -10.47
C TRP A 585 19.49 2.75 -10.17
N HIS A 586 19.80 2.60 -8.89
CA HIS A 586 20.91 1.79 -8.41
C HIS A 586 20.53 1.03 -7.14
N THR A 587 21.25 -0.05 -6.85
CA THR A 587 21.06 -0.81 -5.62
C THR A 587 21.64 -0.07 -4.41
N ALA A 588 21.30 -0.53 -3.21
CA ALA A 588 21.85 0.04 -1.96
C ALA A 588 23.37 -0.10 -1.82
N GLU A 589 23.96 -1.10 -2.48
CA GLU A 589 25.40 -1.35 -2.47
C GLU A 589 26.17 -0.41 -3.41
N GLU A 590 25.50 0.12 -4.43
CA GLU A 590 26.10 1.01 -5.45
C GLU A 590 26.08 2.46 -4.99
N THR A 591 26.86 2.77 -3.95
CA THR A 591 26.93 4.12 -3.36
C THR A 591 27.95 5.04 -4.02
N THR A 592 28.32 4.77 -5.27
CA THR A 592 29.37 5.50 -6.01
C THR A 592 28.86 6.63 -6.89
N GLY A 593 27.55 6.82 -6.97
CA GLY A 593 26.91 7.80 -7.84
C GLY A 593 26.06 8.83 -7.10
N PHE A 594 25.14 9.40 -7.85
CA PHE A 594 24.14 10.34 -7.35
C PHE A 594 22.76 9.71 -7.41
N THR A 595 21.89 10.13 -6.50
CA THR A 595 20.43 9.93 -6.59
C THR A 595 19.76 11.28 -6.64
N ALA A 596 18.88 11.51 -7.61
CA ALA A 596 18.08 12.73 -7.64
C ALA A 596 16.66 12.46 -8.14
N TYR A 597 15.71 13.17 -7.54
CA TYR A 597 14.31 13.13 -7.93
C TYR A 597 13.64 14.47 -7.62
N ALA A 598 12.53 14.74 -8.29
CA ALA A 598 11.74 15.95 -8.08
C ALA A 598 10.27 15.61 -7.86
N PHE A 599 9.61 16.42 -7.03
CA PHE A 599 8.16 16.51 -6.95
C PHE A 599 7.73 17.87 -7.48
N PHE A 600 6.76 17.89 -8.37
CA PHE A 600 6.37 19.10 -9.09
C PHE A 600 4.85 19.22 -9.21
N ASP A 601 4.32 20.36 -8.83
CA ASP A 601 2.91 20.69 -9.01
C ASP A 601 2.71 21.40 -10.36
N PRO A 602 2.13 20.72 -11.37
CA PRO A 602 1.95 21.30 -12.69
C PRO A 602 0.85 22.38 -12.74
N ASP A 603 0.01 22.50 -11.71
CA ASP A 603 -1.06 23.49 -11.67
C ASP A 603 -0.55 24.88 -11.28
N ILE A 604 0.43 24.92 -10.37
CA ILE A 604 1.02 26.17 -9.88
C ILE A 604 2.45 26.40 -10.36
N PHE A 605 3.05 25.41 -11.04
CA PHE A 605 4.44 25.45 -11.56
C PHE A 605 5.47 25.64 -10.44
N GLU A 606 5.28 24.97 -9.34
CA GLU A 606 6.19 24.96 -8.19
C GLU A 606 6.51 23.51 -7.79
N GLY A 607 7.62 23.34 -7.08
CA GLY A 607 8.01 22.01 -6.63
C GLY A 607 9.30 21.98 -5.84
N VAL A 608 9.82 20.78 -5.62
CA VAL A 608 11.09 20.53 -4.96
C VAL A 608 11.90 19.49 -5.70
N LEU A 609 13.21 19.69 -5.74
CA LEU A 609 14.18 18.72 -6.23
C LEU A 609 15.12 18.36 -5.09
N LEU A 610 15.29 17.06 -4.86
CA LEU A 610 16.25 16.52 -3.91
C LEU A 610 17.35 15.79 -4.68
N ALA A 611 18.61 16.13 -4.39
CA ALA A 611 19.77 15.52 -5.00
C ALA A 611 20.78 15.10 -3.93
N PHE A 612 21.26 13.86 -4.04
CA PHE A 612 22.12 13.21 -3.06
C PHE A 612 23.42 12.76 -3.73
N ARG A 613 24.54 13.29 -3.27
CA ARG A 613 25.86 12.73 -3.55
C ARG A 613 26.15 11.62 -2.55
N GLN A 614 26.25 10.39 -3.02
CA GLN A 614 26.41 9.24 -2.13
C GLN A 614 27.83 9.15 -1.57
N GLU A 615 28.03 8.28 -0.56
CA GLU A 615 29.25 8.23 0.26
C GLU A 615 30.55 7.97 -0.53
N LYS A 616 30.49 7.13 -1.57
CA LYS A 616 31.64 6.74 -2.38
C LYS A 616 31.69 7.46 -3.74
N CYS A 617 30.80 8.42 -3.97
CA CYS A 617 30.76 9.19 -5.21
C CYS A 617 31.99 10.11 -5.28
N ARG A 618 32.75 9.99 -6.38
CA ARG A 618 33.97 10.78 -6.63
C ARG A 618 33.67 12.07 -7.38
N GLU A 619 32.64 12.09 -8.18
CA GLU A 619 32.21 13.26 -8.96
C GLU A 619 31.68 14.34 -8.01
N GLU A 620 32.06 15.60 -8.30
CA GLU A 620 31.62 16.77 -7.50
C GLU A 620 30.43 17.50 -8.13
N THR A 621 30.11 17.17 -9.37
CA THR A 621 29.04 17.84 -10.13
C THR A 621 28.05 16.83 -10.67
N LEU A 622 26.77 17.24 -10.68
CA LEU A 622 25.65 16.45 -11.20
C LEU A 622 24.85 17.32 -12.18
N SER A 623 24.79 16.94 -13.45
CA SER A 623 23.92 17.58 -14.42
C SER A 623 22.60 16.81 -14.52
N LEU A 624 21.48 17.52 -14.36
CA LEU A 624 20.13 16.97 -14.33
C LEU A 624 19.25 17.62 -15.37
N PRO A 625 18.48 16.87 -16.17
CA PRO A 625 17.40 17.43 -16.98
C PRO A 625 16.24 17.86 -16.09
N LEU A 626 15.38 18.76 -16.58
CA LEU A 626 14.10 19.09 -15.97
C LEU A 626 12.96 18.61 -16.89
N PRO A 627 12.53 17.35 -16.79
CA PRO A 627 11.58 16.74 -17.72
C PRO A 627 10.18 17.37 -17.67
N PHE A 628 9.84 18.03 -16.57
CA PHE A 628 8.60 18.78 -16.40
C PHE A 628 8.60 20.14 -17.12
N ALA A 629 9.76 20.65 -17.56
CA ALA A 629 9.87 21.90 -18.27
C ALA A 629 9.49 21.74 -19.75
N GLY A 630 8.56 22.53 -20.23
CA GLY A 630 8.28 22.69 -21.65
C GLY A 630 9.44 23.35 -22.39
N GLU A 631 9.39 23.36 -23.72
CA GLU A 631 10.50 23.91 -24.58
C GLU A 631 10.84 25.37 -24.28
N ASN A 632 9.83 26.18 -24.00
CA ASN A 632 9.96 27.61 -23.74
C ASN A 632 9.81 28.00 -22.27
N GLU A 633 9.59 27.03 -21.41
CA GLU A 633 9.40 27.29 -19.97
C GLU A 633 10.76 27.48 -19.29
N ARG A 634 10.77 28.40 -18.34
CA ARG A 634 11.93 28.69 -17.49
C ARG A 634 11.53 28.63 -16.04
N PHE A 635 12.45 28.10 -15.26
CA PHE A 635 12.29 27.94 -13.81
C PHE A 635 13.50 28.51 -13.08
N THR A 636 13.24 29.02 -11.90
CA THR A 636 14.27 29.39 -10.94
C THR A 636 14.33 28.30 -9.89
N LEU A 637 15.50 27.73 -9.67
CA LEU A 637 15.76 26.76 -8.62
C LEU A 637 16.61 27.41 -7.54
N ARG A 638 16.06 27.51 -6.32
CA ARG A 638 16.75 28.10 -5.17
C ARG A 638 17.17 27.00 -4.20
N ASP A 639 18.46 26.96 -3.92
CA ASP A 639 19.02 26.05 -2.91
C ASP A 639 18.59 26.48 -1.49
N GLU A 640 18.13 25.53 -0.71
CA GLU A 640 17.63 25.80 0.66
C GLU A 640 18.74 26.24 1.62
N ASP A 641 19.92 25.63 1.52
CA ASP A 641 20.99 25.84 2.48
C ASP A 641 21.83 27.08 2.18
N THR A 642 22.14 27.30 0.90
CA THR A 642 23.03 28.38 0.45
C THR A 642 22.29 29.62 -0.01
N GLY A 643 21.01 29.49 -0.37
CA GLY A 643 20.23 30.54 -1.03
C GLY A 643 20.66 30.79 -2.47
N GLU A 644 21.60 30.02 -3.04
CA GLU A 644 22.00 30.08 -4.45
C GLU A 644 20.80 29.89 -5.36
N THR A 645 20.72 30.69 -6.40
CA THR A 645 19.63 30.62 -7.37
C THR A 645 20.19 30.24 -8.74
N LEU A 646 19.58 29.25 -9.38
CA LEU A 646 19.92 28.77 -10.71
C LEU A 646 18.72 28.94 -11.64
N ASP A 647 18.94 29.53 -12.81
CA ASP A 647 17.91 29.61 -13.87
C ASP A 647 18.03 28.40 -14.79
N ALA A 648 16.91 27.74 -15.06
CA ALA A 648 16.87 26.51 -15.81
C ALA A 648 15.68 26.42 -16.76
N GLY A 649 15.85 25.72 -17.86
CA GLY A 649 14.79 25.24 -18.74
C GLY A 649 14.90 23.73 -18.90
N ARG A 650 14.30 23.20 -19.98
CA ARG A 650 14.31 21.76 -20.27
C ARG A 650 15.71 21.11 -20.32
N GLN A 651 16.74 21.89 -20.70
CA GLN A 651 18.12 21.37 -20.72
C GLN A 651 18.69 21.10 -19.33
N GLY A 652 18.02 21.61 -18.29
CA GLY A 652 18.32 21.28 -16.91
C GLY A 652 19.33 22.19 -16.23
N ILE A 653 19.94 21.67 -15.15
CA ILE A 653 20.88 22.37 -14.27
C ILE A 653 22.11 21.50 -13.99
N THR A 654 23.17 22.16 -13.54
CA THR A 654 24.34 21.47 -12.98
C THR A 654 24.49 21.88 -11.51
N LEU A 655 24.41 20.91 -10.62
CA LEU A 655 24.60 21.07 -9.18
C LEU A 655 26.04 20.74 -8.81
N ARG A 656 26.65 21.52 -7.92
CA ARG A 656 27.96 21.24 -7.34
C ARG A 656 27.81 20.82 -5.87
N PHE A 657 28.57 19.83 -5.46
CA PHE A 657 28.62 19.30 -4.11
C PHE A 657 30.01 19.52 -3.50
N SER A 658 30.04 19.97 -2.24
CA SER A 658 31.30 20.24 -1.52
C SER A 658 31.97 19.00 -0.95
N GLY A 659 31.21 17.91 -0.76
CA GLY A 659 31.71 16.64 -0.21
C GLY A 659 30.81 15.45 -0.52
N PRO A 660 31.30 14.22 -0.27
CA PRO A 660 30.47 13.02 -0.31
C PRO A 660 29.43 13.03 0.81
N ARG A 661 28.38 12.22 0.67
CA ARG A 661 27.27 12.13 1.63
C ARG A 661 26.64 13.50 1.92
N GLN A 662 26.34 14.23 0.83
CA GLN A 662 25.70 15.55 0.87
C GLN A 662 24.35 15.50 0.15
N ALA A 663 23.32 16.06 0.76
CA ALA A 663 22.01 16.28 0.15
C ALA A 663 21.84 17.77 -0.18
N ARG A 664 21.28 18.06 -1.36
CA ARG A 664 20.80 19.41 -1.73
C ARG A 664 19.31 19.39 -1.94
N LEU A 665 18.61 20.36 -1.39
CA LEU A 665 17.19 20.60 -1.60
C LEU A 665 17.05 21.91 -2.38
N MET A 666 16.42 21.83 -3.56
CA MET A 666 16.16 22.95 -4.44
C MET A 666 14.67 23.22 -4.53
N TRP A 667 14.26 24.45 -4.22
CA TRP A 667 12.88 24.90 -4.45
C TRP A 667 12.73 25.33 -5.91
N ILE A 668 11.75 24.77 -6.59
CA ILE A 668 11.44 25.04 -7.99
C ILE A 668 10.31 26.04 -8.07
N LYS A 669 10.48 27.09 -8.89
CA LYS A 669 9.42 28.06 -9.17
C LYS A 669 9.53 28.54 -10.62
N ALA A 670 8.40 28.72 -11.30
CA ALA A 670 8.41 29.31 -12.63
C ALA A 670 9.04 30.71 -12.59
N ALA A 671 9.96 30.97 -13.53
CA ALA A 671 10.52 32.31 -13.72
C ALA A 671 9.45 33.19 -14.35
N ASP A 672 9.16 34.31 -13.73
CA ASP A 672 8.15 35.35 -14.01
C ASP A 672 6.88 34.97 -14.78
N SER A 673 5.75 35.30 -14.19
CA SER A 673 4.40 35.09 -14.73
C SER A 673 3.99 36.09 -15.86
N ALA A 674 4.92 36.85 -16.43
CA ALA A 674 4.62 37.94 -17.37
C ALA A 674 4.27 37.48 -18.80
N SER A 675 4.31 36.19 -19.11
CA SER A 675 4.02 35.64 -20.44
C SER A 675 3.17 34.36 -20.44
N ARG A 676 2.21 34.26 -19.53
CA ARG A 676 1.24 33.15 -19.60
C ARG A 676 0.07 33.56 -20.51
N PRO A 677 -0.30 32.72 -21.51
CA PRO A 677 -1.48 32.94 -22.33
C PRO A 677 -2.78 32.75 -21.55
#